data_05866dd2c6efa4ec835bc3cc6711f465
#
_entry.id   05866dd2c6efa4ec835bc3cc6711f465
#
_cell.length_a   1.000
_cell.length_b   1.000
_cell.length_c   1.000
_cell.angle_alpha   90.00
_cell.angle_beta   90.00
_cell.angle_gamma   90.00
#
_symmetry.space_group_name_H-M   'P 1'
#
loop_
_entity.id
_entity.type
_entity.pdbx_description
1 polymer ?
#
loop_
_entity_poly.entity_id
_entity_poly.type
_entity_poly.pdbx_seq_one_letter_code
_entity_poly.pdbx_strand_id
1 'polypeptide(L)'
;MRRMIAWLSVALSAAVVVPSVWGQLAQGQAAGDRVWTRLAAMPEAVAAGEAWIRTKPALALQLDRASLAALLQGAPMEDTPPNAAGAKPVEIVIPTPDGRWARFAAVESPVMHPDLQAKYPEIRTYWARGVDDPYAVARFDLTPAGFHAVVSAPEDAWTGGGYAIDPYTRGDDQYYSSYWRRDYAPQRDPFVCHTIDNGAPAPVPDGHTQNAERSGAERRTYRLAVSATGEFTAFHGGTVAGGLAAVTTMVNRITGVYETDVAIRLQLVANNDLIIYTNAGTDPFTSPGMASTANSNNQTSVDAVIGSANYDIGHVVHRGANNGLAGAIGNVCVAGSKAQGYTSTDPPSGDLLAIDYAAHEMGHQFAGRHTFNNCDALQGDSGTFAVEPGSGTTIMAYANICPTTNTQSFSDPDFHALNIDQIITYTTTGGTGFGCAIRTATGNLPPVVTVAQRTFNIPTGTPFTLTATATDPNGDPLTYDWDQMDGSVTQNAIPLTGGATTGPVFRSRPATASPTRSFPIRSDLLANSNGLAERVPTVARSMNFRCLVRDGLGGVADTFNGAANPTEVRVNTIAGGPFSVTAPNTNVSWSGNRTVTWALGGSNAAPVSCASVDILLSTDGGNTFPTVLASAVPNSGSANVLLPNIASSTARIMIRAVGNIFYDLSNTNFTIVNIPAGVDFQSNGNPTLSDNTGNGNSNGRIDPGESDVRLVIPIRNNGATAGSGVTGTLVSNTPTVTIVGSPTRPYPDLAALTGAGDNASAFAIRVDSSHPCGAGISLTLNVSSPQSNAAFNYSLTTGVAGSSDVPQNFNYSGPVVAIPDLTTVNVDFLVSGLSGPINDLNFRFGGSACSAGIGSTTVGLDHTFVGDLVISLRSPSGTVVQLFNRRGAGGNNLCNVIFDDAANTAISSITSASAPFTGTYRPEGLLSAFNGQNPNGTWRLTVQDAAGVDIGNIRAFSLIVVGPNLPPTCEAPIVVASCAVDFNADGFLNQEDLGGYIAAFLDESLPSGPSGTNAAPCPGEP
;
A
#
# COMPACT_ATOMS: atom_id res chain seq x y z
N MET A 1 1.57 64.11 -1.98
CA MET A 1 1.17 64.21 -0.59
C MET A 1 0.62 62.89 -0.13
N ARG A 2 1.18 62.33 0.95
CA ARG A 2 0.78 61.16 1.72
C ARG A 2 0.90 59.77 1.08
N ARG A 3 1.93 59.11 1.59
CA ARG A 3 2.33 57.71 1.54
C ARG A 3 1.22 56.81 2.09
N MET A 4 0.98 55.69 1.44
CA MET A 4 0.40 54.49 2.06
C MET A 4 1.45 53.38 2.03
N ILE A 5 1.86 53.00 3.22
CA ILE A 5 2.82 51.89 3.52
C ILE A 5 2.00 50.61 3.52
N ALA A 6 2.32 49.68 2.61
CA ALA A 6 1.84 48.30 2.68
C ALA A 6 2.74 47.49 3.64
N TRP A 7 2.14 46.91 4.65
CA TRP A 7 2.80 45.96 5.57
C TRP A 7 2.81 44.57 4.89
N LEU A 8 3.98 44.14 4.54
CA LEU A 8 4.26 42.72 4.20
C LEU A 8 4.49 42.00 5.51
N SER A 9 3.55 41.18 5.95
CA SER A 9 3.74 40.28 7.08
C SER A 9 4.48 39.03 6.59
N VAL A 10 5.78 38.98 6.81
CA VAL A 10 6.57 37.75 6.69
C VAL A 10 6.37 36.99 7.99
N ALA A 11 5.59 35.92 7.97
CA ALA A 11 5.54 34.95 9.04
C ALA A 11 6.82 34.13 9.01
N LEU A 12 7.78 34.47 9.88
CA LEU A 12 8.95 33.66 10.17
C LEU A 12 8.51 32.54 11.10
N SER A 13 8.25 31.36 10.58
CA SER A 13 8.14 30.14 11.39
C SER A 13 9.54 29.79 11.91
N ALA A 14 9.78 30.09 13.17
CA ALA A 14 10.96 29.63 13.89
C ALA A 14 10.84 28.10 14.07
N ALA A 15 11.50 27.34 13.22
CA ALA A 15 11.80 25.95 13.51
C ALA A 15 12.73 25.89 14.71
N VAL A 16 12.21 25.45 15.85
CA VAL A 16 13.02 25.07 17.00
C VAL A 16 13.81 23.82 16.59
N VAL A 17 15.05 24.02 16.20
CA VAL A 17 16.04 22.94 16.08
C VAL A 17 16.37 22.50 17.49
N VAL A 18 15.80 21.39 17.93
CA VAL A 18 16.25 20.68 19.13
C VAL A 18 17.53 19.92 18.72
N PRO A 19 18.70 20.27 19.27
CA PRO A 19 19.90 19.49 19.02
C PRO A 19 19.73 18.13 19.70
N SER A 20 19.84 17.05 18.93
CA SER A 20 19.98 15.68 19.44
C SER A 20 21.32 15.55 20.16
N VAL A 21 21.34 15.93 21.44
CA VAL A 21 22.44 15.58 22.35
C VAL A 21 22.09 14.23 22.96
N TRP A 22 22.62 13.17 22.37
CA TRP A 22 22.76 11.89 23.04
C TRP A 22 23.85 12.02 24.13
N GLY A 23 23.49 12.70 25.22
CA GLY A 23 24.23 12.70 26.47
C GLY A 23 23.62 11.64 27.37
N GLN A 24 24.45 10.68 27.79
CA GLN A 24 24.11 9.82 28.93
C GLN A 24 23.78 10.73 30.12
N LEU A 25 22.47 10.95 30.36
CA LEU A 25 22.02 11.51 31.61
C LEU A 25 22.25 10.42 32.67
N ALA A 26 23.12 10.70 33.62
CA ALA A 26 23.26 9.92 34.81
C ALA A 26 21.87 9.72 35.45
N GLN A 27 21.48 8.44 35.65
CA GLN A 27 20.25 8.05 36.27
C GLN A 27 20.19 8.63 37.70
N GLY A 28 19.49 9.74 37.83
CA GLY A 28 18.95 10.12 39.13
C GLY A 28 17.79 9.22 39.44
N GLN A 29 17.85 8.41 40.48
CA GLN A 29 16.77 7.54 40.95
C GLN A 29 15.54 8.39 41.30
N ALA A 30 14.52 8.36 40.42
CA ALA A 30 13.22 8.92 40.67
C ALA A 30 12.46 8.02 41.68
N ALA A 31 11.49 8.59 42.43
CA ALA A 31 10.74 7.87 43.45
C ALA A 31 10.01 6.59 42.95
N GLY A 32 9.83 6.45 41.62
CA GLY A 32 9.26 5.26 40.98
C GLY A 32 10.13 4.02 40.95
N ASP A 33 11.45 4.15 41.08
CA ASP A 33 12.42 3.03 41.08
C ASP A 33 12.27 2.09 42.30
N ARG A 34 11.42 2.44 43.25
CA ARG A 34 11.20 1.63 44.47
C ARG A 34 10.09 0.62 44.35
N VAL A 35 9.22 0.73 43.36
CA VAL A 35 8.02 -0.10 43.22
C VAL A 35 8.26 -1.28 42.27
N TRP A 36 9.02 -1.07 41.20
CA TRP A 36 9.31 -2.06 40.19
C TRP A 36 10.79 -2.47 40.18
N THR A 37 11.05 -3.79 40.05
CA THR A 37 12.39 -4.34 39.83
C THR A 37 12.40 -5.08 38.50
N ARG A 38 13.34 -4.74 37.61
CA ARG A 38 13.58 -5.48 36.38
C ARG A 38 14.34 -6.76 36.68
N LEU A 39 13.91 -7.87 36.10
CA LEU A 39 14.53 -9.17 36.20
C LEU A 39 15.24 -9.54 34.91
N ALA A 40 16.37 -10.26 35.01
CA ALA A 40 17.03 -10.82 33.83
C ALA A 40 16.20 -11.95 33.18
N ALA A 41 15.48 -12.70 34.01
CA ALA A 41 14.52 -13.74 33.62
C ALA A 41 13.55 -13.99 34.77
N MET A 42 12.40 -14.58 34.47
CA MET A 42 11.48 -15.06 35.53
C MET A 42 12.14 -16.17 36.34
N PRO A 43 11.92 -16.22 37.70
CA PRO A 43 12.36 -17.34 38.51
C PRO A 43 11.78 -18.64 37.98
N GLU A 44 12.59 -19.72 38.01
CA GLU A 44 12.22 -21.04 37.43
C GLU A 44 10.90 -21.58 38.02
N ALA A 45 10.67 -21.44 39.31
CA ALA A 45 9.44 -21.87 39.97
C ALA A 45 8.21 -21.10 39.45
N VAL A 46 8.35 -19.77 39.16
CA VAL A 46 7.31 -18.94 38.57
C VAL A 46 7.07 -19.29 37.12
N ALA A 47 8.16 -19.53 36.37
CA ALA A 47 8.08 -19.89 34.96
C ALA A 47 7.41 -21.26 34.72
N ALA A 48 7.47 -22.16 35.69
CA ALA A 48 6.80 -23.46 35.66
C ALA A 48 5.32 -23.43 36.03
N GLY A 49 4.83 -22.29 36.57
CA GLY A 49 3.42 -22.10 36.96
C GLY A 49 2.49 -21.99 35.75
N GLU A 50 1.16 -22.09 36.04
CA GLU A 50 0.15 -21.89 35.00
C GLU A 50 0.20 -20.45 34.47
N ALA A 51 0.30 -20.32 33.16
CA ALA A 51 0.44 -19.01 32.53
C ALA A 51 -0.82 -18.16 32.70
N TRP A 52 -0.65 -16.87 33.07
CA TRP A 52 -1.72 -15.88 32.91
C TRP A 52 -1.70 -15.38 31.47
N ILE A 53 -0.68 -14.61 31.10
CA ILE A 53 -0.41 -14.18 29.71
C ILE A 53 1.09 -14.34 29.47
N ARG A 54 1.47 -15.03 28.39
CA ARG A 54 2.88 -15.19 27.97
C ARG A 54 3.04 -14.78 26.54
N THR A 55 3.79 -13.69 26.33
CA THR A 55 4.21 -13.23 25.01
C THR A 55 5.72 -13.28 24.90
N LYS A 56 6.25 -13.26 23.69
CA LYS A 56 7.68 -13.10 23.40
C LYS A 56 7.82 -12.12 22.23
N PRO A 57 8.58 -11.02 22.43
CA PRO A 57 9.34 -10.64 23.63
C PRO A 57 8.47 -10.05 24.75
N ALA A 58 8.92 -10.14 26.00
CA ALA A 58 8.30 -9.47 27.16
C ALA A 58 9.38 -9.10 28.18
N LEU A 59 9.17 -7.96 28.88
CA LEU A 59 10.04 -7.55 29.98
C LEU A 59 9.58 -8.25 31.27
N ALA A 60 10.50 -8.96 31.94
CA ALA A 60 10.25 -9.60 33.22
C ALA A 60 10.41 -8.60 34.37
N LEU A 61 9.40 -8.52 35.25
CA LEU A 61 9.31 -7.53 36.34
C LEU A 61 8.92 -8.19 37.65
N GLN A 62 9.35 -7.60 38.75
CA GLN A 62 8.86 -7.86 40.08
C GLN A 62 8.28 -6.58 40.65
N LEU A 63 7.10 -6.66 41.31
CA LEU A 63 6.39 -5.56 41.91
C LEU A 63 6.48 -5.60 43.45
N ASP A 64 6.84 -4.48 44.08
CA ASP A 64 6.53 -4.25 45.48
C ASP A 64 5.10 -3.71 45.57
N ARG A 65 4.15 -4.63 45.67
CA ARG A 65 2.73 -4.34 45.73
C ARG A 65 2.36 -3.45 46.93
N ALA A 66 2.99 -3.66 48.11
CA ALA A 66 2.68 -2.89 49.31
C ALA A 66 3.08 -1.41 49.13
N SER A 67 4.25 -1.15 48.56
CA SER A 67 4.70 0.20 48.23
C SER A 67 3.80 0.88 47.20
N LEU A 68 3.39 0.15 46.13
CA LEU A 68 2.43 0.68 45.16
C LEU A 68 1.08 1.02 45.77
N ALA A 69 0.52 0.12 46.57
CA ALA A 69 -0.75 0.34 47.26
C ALA A 69 -0.71 1.56 48.20
N ALA A 70 0.39 1.72 48.96
CA ALA A 70 0.59 2.89 49.82
C ALA A 70 0.69 4.21 49.01
N LEU A 71 1.36 4.18 47.85
CA LEU A 71 1.44 5.32 46.96
C LEU A 71 0.07 5.72 46.42
N LEU A 72 -0.70 4.75 45.94
CA LEU A 72 -2.02 4.93 45.33
C LEU A 72 -3.10 5.36 46.30
N GLN A 73 -2.90 5.17 47.63
CA GLN A 73 -3.82 5.73 48.66
C GLN A 73 -3.89 7.27 48.60
N GLY A 74 -2.88 7.92 48.03
CA GLY A 74 -2.86 9.36 47.85
C GLY A 74 -3.51 9.85 46.54
N ALA A 75 -3.95 8.94 45.65
CA ALA A 75 -4.57 9.33 44.41
C ALA A 75 -5.93 10.00 44.63
N PRO A 76 -6.14 11.22 44.11
CA PRO A 76 -7.46 11.86 44.20
C PRO A 76 -8.47 11.13 43.32
N MET A 77 -9.74 11.30 43.65
CA MET A 77 -10.83 10.91 42.72
C MET A 77 -10.75 11.74 41.45
N GLU A 78 -11.00 11.14 40.31
CA GLU A 78 -10.96 11.76 38.99
C GLU A 78 -11.75 13.07 38.89
N ASP A 79 -12.96 13.11 39.46
CA ASP A 79 -13.81 14.28 39.40
C ASP A 79 -13.51 15.31 40.54
N THR A 80 -12.35 15.20 41.24
CA THR A 80 -11.95 16.14 42.28
C THR A 80 -11.63 17.49 41.67
N PRO A 81 -12.26 18.60 42.12
CA PRO A 81 -11.95 19.93 41.56
C PRO A 81 -10.47 20.27 41.72
N PRO A 82 -9.81 20.87 40.71
CA PRO A 82 -8.34 21.10 40.69
C PRO A 82 -7.80 21.94 41.88
N ASN A 83 -8.67 22.76 42.50
CA ASN A 83 -8.33 23.61 43.63
C ASN A 83 -8.67 22.97 45.01
N ALA A 84 -9.20 21.75 45.03
CA ALA A 84 -9.50 21.05 46.28
C ALA A 84 -8.22 20.54 46.96
N ALA A 85 -8.24 20.44 48.28
CA ALA A 85 -7.12 19.85 49.01
C ALA A 85 -6.96 18.37 48.59
N GLY A 86 -5.73 18.00 48.20
CA GLY A 86 -5.43 16.64 47.76
C GLY A 86 -5.76 16.36 46.24
N ALA A 87 -6.10 17.38 45.49
CA ALA A 87 -6.45 17.24 44.06
C ALA A 87 -5.28 16.90 43.13
N LYS A 88 -4.03 16.91 43.62
CA LYS A 88 -2.88 16.63 42.79
C LYS A 88 -2.77 15.12 42.45
N PRO A 89 -2.77 14.71 41.18
CA PRO A 89 -2.54 13.33 40.80
C PRO A 89 -1.27 12.75 41.40
N VAL A 90 -1.23 11.47 41.64
CA VAL A 90 -0.07 10.73 42.13
C VAL A 90 0.78 10.29 40.95
N GLU A 91 2.08 10.59 41.01
CA GLU A 91 3.01 10.09 39.99
C GLU A 91 3.36 8.62 40.26
N ILE A 92 3.14 7.77 39.27
CA ILE A 92 3.53 6.35 39.28
C ILE A 92 4.39 6.02 38.06
N VAL A 93 5.08 4.89 38.12
CA VAL A 93 5.82 4.34 36.96
C VAL A 93 5.14 3.10 36.46
N ILE A 94 4.92 3.05 35.15
CA ILE A 94 4.44 1.85 34.41
C ILE A 94 5.54 1.49 33.40
N PRO A 95 6.33 0.42 33.63
CA PRO A 95 7.48 0.07 32.79
C PRO A 95 7.07 -0.36 31.37
N THR A 96 7.71 0.21 30.35
CA THR A 96 7.50 -0.19 28.95
C THR A 96 8.19 -1.53 28.64
N PRO A 97 7.75 -2.28 27.62
CA PRO A 97 8.35 -3.58 27.25
C PRO A 97 9.82 -3.51 26.83
N ASP A 98 10.29 -2.38 26.30
CA ASP A 98 11.71 -2.12 25.98
C ASP A 98 12.53 -1.66 27.20
N GLY A 99 11.87 -1.57 28.37
CA GLY A 99 12.50 -1.34 29.65
C GLY A 99 12.69 0.12 30.02
N ARG A 100 12.03 1.07 29.37
CA ARG A 100 11.96 2.46 29.85
C ARG A 100 11.05 2.54 31.08
N TRP A 101 11.29 3.52 31.95
CA TRP A 101 10.49 3.81 33.13
C TRP A 101 9.54 4.97 32.80
N ALA A 102 8.35 4.66 32.25
CA ALA A 102 7.37 5.67 31.84
C ALA A 102 6.60 6.18 33.06
N ARG A 103 6.60 7.50 33.29
CA ARG A 103 5.90 8.15 34.43
C ARG A 103 4.49 8.55 34.00
N PHE A 104 3.55 8.34 34.92
CA PHE A 104 2.12 8.64 34.71
C PHE A 104 1.57 9.40 35.93
N ALA A 105 0.72 10.38 35.68
CA ALA A 105 -0.07 11.10 36.67
C ALA A 105 -1.41 10.40 36.84
N ALA A 106 -1.60 9.72 37.98
CA ALA A 106 -2.72 8.81 38.25
C ALA A 106 -3.77 9.43 39.15
N VAL A 107 -5.02 9.15 38.85
CA VAL A 107 -6.22 9.44 39.68
C VAL A 107 -7.03 8.17 39.87
N GLU A 108 -7.78 8.05 40.96
CA GLU A 108 -8.72 6.96 41.14
C GLU A 108 -9.95 7.22 40.27
N SER A 109 -10.29 6.23 39.42
CA SER A 109 -11.41 6.30 38.46
C SER A 109 -12.22 5.02 38.54
N PRO A 110 -13.18 4.96 39.50
CA PRO A 110 -13.93 3.75 39.82
C PRO A 110 -14.86 3.32 38.69
N VAL A 111 -14.76 2.04 38.29
CA VAL A 111 -15.76 1.37 37.44
C VAL A 111 -16.80 0.60 38.26
N MET A 112 -16.70 0.60 39.58
CA MET A 112 -17.71 0.04 40.50
C MET A 112 -18.56 1.16 41.09
N HIS A 113 -19.85 0.84 41.35
CA HIS A 113 -20.70 1.72 42.13
C HIS A 113 -20.11 1.92 43.53
N PRO A 114 -20.24 3.11 44.16
CA PRO A 114 -19.67 3.37 45.50
C PRO A 114 -20.04 2.34 46.58
N ASP A 115 -21.30 1.85 46.58
CA ASP A 115 -21.75 0.83 47.52
C ASP A 115 -21.05 -0.53 47.29
N LEU A 116 -20.79 -0.90 46.03
CA LEU A 116 -20.01 -2.10 45.69
C LEU A 116 -18.56 -1.93 46.09
N GLN A 117 -17.99 -0.76 45.80
CA GLN A 117 -16.61 -0.40 46.18
C GLN A 117 -16.43 -0.46 47.72
N ALA A 118 -17.45 -0.05 48.49
CA ALA A 118 -17.37 -0.11 49.94
C ALA A 118 -17.39 -1.56 50.47
N LYS A 119 -18.05 -2.51 49.77
CA LYS A 119 -18.05 -3.94 50.12
C LYS A 119 -16.69 -4.61 49.79
N TYR A 120 -16.00 -4.14 48.73
CA TYR A 120 -14.75 -4.70 48.21
C TYR A 120 -13.67 -3.61 48.05
N PRO A 121 -13.22 -3.01 49.15
CA PRO A 121 -12.30 -1.86 49.15
C PRO A 121 -10.90 -2.20 48.61
N GLU A 122 -10.56 -3.47 48.50
CA GLU A 122 -9.31 -3.97 47.93
C GLU A 122 -9.29 -4.03 46.39
N ILE A 123 -10.43 -3.81 45.70
CA ILE A 123 -10.55 -3.77 44.25
C ILE A 123 -10.64 -2.31 43.84
N ARG A 124 -9.56 -1.77 43.24
CA ARG A 124 -9.52 -0.37 42.85
C ARG A 124 -9.05 -0.17 41.42
N THR A 125 -9.65 0.81 40.75
CA THR A 125 -9.34 1.14 39.35
C THR A 125 -8.92 2.59 39.22
N TYR A 126 -8.01 2.82 38.29
CA TYR A 126 -7.34 4.09 38.07
C TYR A 126 -7.29 4.47 36.61
N TRP A 127 -7.25 5.76 36.37
CA TRP A 127 -6.89 6.38 35.08
C TRP A 127 -5.63 7.20 35.28
N ALA A 128 -4.76 7.23 34.23
CA ALA A 128 -3.55 8.04 34.31
C ALA A 128 -3.14 8.56 32.92
N ARG A 129 -2.58 9.78 32.92
CA ARG A 129 -1.96 10.37 31.72
C ARG A 129 -0.45 10.34 31.86
N GLY A 130 0.26 10.06 30.77
CA GLY A 130 1.72 10.08 30.72
C GLY A 130 2.30 11.45 31.03
N VAL A 131 3.33 11.48 31.89
CA VAL A 131 4.10 12.68 32.22
C VAL A 131 5.23 12.88 31.19
N ASP A 132 5.88 11.79 30.80
CA ASP A 132 6.97 11.79 29.81
C ASP A 132 6.43 11.76 28.37
N ASP A 133 5.25 11.18 28.19
CA ASP A 133 4.56 11.05 26.93
C ASP A 133 3.10 11.48 27.09
N PRO A 134 2.76 12.73 26.74
CA PRO A 134 1.42 13.25 26.97
C PRO A 134 0.33 12.60 26.11
N TYR A 135 0.71 11.85 25.07
CA TYR A 135 -0.22 11.05 24.26
C TYR A 135 -0.58 9.71 24.89
N ALA A 136 0.21 9.26 25.88
CA ALA A 136 -0.05 7.99 26.55
C ALA A 136 -1.13 8.14 27.61
N VAL A 137 -2.12 7.24 27.54
CA VAL A 137 -3.19 7.12 28.53
C VAL A 137 -3.19 5.70 29.07
N ALA A 138 -3.28 5.53 30.40
CA ALA A 138 -3.31 4.24 31.05
C ALA A 138 -4.62 4.02 31.81
N ARG A 139 -5.17 2.83 31.70
CA ARG A 139 -6.13 2.24 32.63
C ARG A 139 -5.45 1.11 33.35
N PHE A 140 -5.52 1.13 34.69
CA PHE A 140 -4.96 0.07 35.51
C PHE A 140 -5.80 -0.19 36.75
N ASP A 141 -5.60 -1.34 37.34
CA ASP A 141 -6.27 -1.74 38.57
C ASP A 141 -5.28 -2.41 39.53
N LEU A 142 -5.64 -2.35 40.80
CA LEU A 142 -5.00 -3.11 41.88
C LEU A 142 -6.10 -3.91 42.59
N THR A 143 -6.02 -5.23 42.45
CA THR A 143 -7.04 -6.18 42.92
C THR A 143 -6.39 -7.30 43.70
N PRO A 144 -7.15 -8.17 44.38
CA PRO A 144 -6.58 -9.39 45.00
C PRO A 144 -5.83 -10.30 43.99
N ALA A 145 -6.15 -10.22 42.70
CA ALA A 145 -5.49 -10.97 41.66
C ALA A 145 -4.15 -10.36 41.16
N GLY A 146 -3.78 -9.16 41.65
CA GLY A 146 -2.59 -8.46 41.27
C GLY A 146 -2.82 -7.08 40.66
N PHE A 147 -1.81 -6.54 40.02
CA PHE A 147 -1.83 -5.32 39.24
C PHE A 147 -2.06 -5.67 37.76
N HIS A 148 -2.92 -4.93 37.11
CA HIS A 148 -3.15 -5.05 35.67
C HIS A 148 -3.15 -3.65 35.08
N ALA A 149 -2.46 -3.44 33.96
CA ALA A 149 -2.43 -2.17 33.27
C ALA A 149 -2.53 -2.36 31.76
N VAL A 150 -3.23 -1.46 31.11
CA VAL A 150 -3.20 -1.26 29.66
C VAL A 150 -2.87 0.20 29.39
N VAL A 151 -1.91 0.43 28.51
CA VAL A 151 -1.49 1.75 28.06
C VAL A 151 -1.80 1.87 26.59
N SER A 152 -2.59 2.88 26.24
CA SER A 152 -2.83 3.31 24.85
C SER A 152 -1.91 4.47 24.54
N ALA A 153 -1.13 4.35 23.46
CA ALA A 153 -0.26 5.40 22.97
C ALA A 153 0.02 5.18 21.47
N PRO A 154 0.24 6.25 20.68
CA PRO A 154 0.70 6.15 19.31
C PRO A 154 2.06 5.44 19.20
N GLU A 155 2.28 4.68 18.11
CA GLU A 155 3.57 4.04 17.85
C GLU A 155 4.71 5.04 17.62
N ASP A 156 4.38 6.24 17.10
CA ASP A 156 5.30 7.34 16.86
C ASP A 156 5.55 8.22 18.10
N ALA A 157 4.87 7.96 19.22
CA ALA A 157 5.09 8.66 20.48
C ALA A 157 6.29 8.08 21.27
N TRP A 158 6.65 8.78 22.36
CA TRP A 158 7.81 8.39 23.17
C TRP A 158 7.71 6.99 23.78
N THR A 159 6.53 6.55 24.19
CA THR A 159 6.28 5.19 24.71
C THR A 159 6.46 4.10 23.64
N GLY A 160 6.36 4.45 22.35
CA GLY A 160 6.57 3.51 21.24
C GLY A 160 5.39 2.58 20.97
N GLY A 161 4.18 2.98 21.33
CA GLY A 161 2.94 2.26 21.06
C GLY A 161 2.22 1.73 22.31
N GLY A 162 1.09 1.07 22.09
CA GLY A 162 0.28 0.48 23.14
C GLY A 162 0.91 -0.78 23.75
N TYR A 163 0.84 -0.91 25.08
CA TYR A 163 1.38 -2.07 25.80
C TYR A 163 0.54 -2.41 27.05
N ALA A 164 0.77 -3.60 27.59
CA ALA A 164 0.10 -4.05 28.79
C ALA A 164 1.08 -4.63 29.80
N ILE A 165 0.66 -4.62 31.07
CA ILE A 165 1.32 -5.32 32.18
C ILE A 165 0.30 -6.22 32.85
N ASP A 166 0.63 -7.51 32.94
CA ASP A 166 -0.19 -8.52 33.60
C ASP A 166 0.68 -9.46 34.46
N PRO A 167 0.08 -10.12 35.48
CA PRO A 167 0.75 -11.20 36.18
C PRO A 167 1.33 -12.25 35.22
N TYR A 168 2.52 -12.75 35.50
CA TYR A 168 3.17 -13.75 34.66
C TYR A 168 2.54 -15.14 34.83
N THR A 169 2.16 -15.45 36.07
CA THR A 169 1.60 -16.75 36.45
C THR A 169 0.28 -16.53 37.19
N ARG A 170 -0.70 -17.36 36.92
CA ARG A 170 -2.01 -17.30 37.60
C ARG A 170 -1.86 -17.54 39.11
N GLY A 171 -2.44 -16.62 39.91
CA GLY A 171 -2.38 -16.67 41.35
C GLY A 171 -1.07 -16.12 41.94
N ASP A 172 -0.18 -15.53 41.14
CA ASP A 172 1.01 -14.83 41.60
C ASP A 172 0.81 -13.32 41.39
N ASP A 173 0.97 -12.55 42.46
CA ASP A 173 0.82 -11.09 42.47
C ASP A 173 2.13 -10.32 42.67
N GLN A 174 3.27 -11.02 42.46
CA GLN A 174 4.63 -10.46 42.62
C GLN A 174 5.37 -10.32 41.29
N TYR A 175 5.13 -11.22 40.33
CA TYR A 175 5.87 -11.31 39.08
C TYR A 175 4.99 -11.00 37.87
N TYR A 176 5.49 -10.12 37.01
CA TYR A 176 4.74 -9.52 35.91
C TYR A 176 5.47 -9.53 34.59
N SER A 177 4.73 -9.51 33.49
CA SER A 177 5.22 -9.26 32.16
C SER A 177 4.75 -7.90 31.66
N SER A 178 5.67 -7.06 31.16
CA SER A 178 5.32 -5.92 30.30
C SER A 178 5.55 -6.32 28.85
N TYR A 179 4.54 -6.15 27.99
CA TYR A 179 4.56 -6.62 26.61
C TYR A 179 3.81 -5.66 25.68
N TRP A 180 4.27 -5.55 24.42
CA TRP A 180 3.56 -4.79 23.40
C TRP A 180 2.28 -5.51 22.99
N ARG A 181 1.19 -4.79 22.80
CA ARG A 181 -0.05 -5.40 22.30
C ARG A 181 0.14 -6.07 20.95
N ARG A 182 0.94 -5.48 20.06
CA ARG A 182 1.27 -6.05 18.74
C ARG A 182 1.97 -7.42 18.81
N ASP A 183 2.61 -7.76 19.94
CA ASP A 183 3.28 -9.05 20.15
C ASP A 183 2.34 -10.08 20.81
N TYR A 184 1.12 -9.68 21.13
CA TYR A 184 0.12 -10.57 21.69
C TYR A 184 -0.59 -11.32 20.57
N ALA A 185 -0.15 -12.55 20.33
CA ALA A 185 -0.74 -13.44 19.34
C ALA A 185 -1.18 -14.74 20.03
N PRO A 186 -2.39 -14.79 20.61
CA PRO A 186 -2.88 -16.02 21.21
C PRO A 186 -3.14 -17.10 20.12
N GLN A 187 -2.55 -18.26 20.29
CA GLN A 187 -2.92 -19.45 19.48
C GLN A 187 -4.26 -19.99 19.99
N ARG A 188 -5.30 -19.95 19.17
CA ARG A 188 -6.66 -20.34 19.59
C ARG A 188 -7.53 -20.81 18.43
N ASP A 189 -8.61 -21.52 18.83
CA ASP A 189 -9.76 -21.71 17.98
C ASP A 189 -10.39 -20.35 17.64
N PRO A 190 -10.85 -20.14 16.40
CA PRO A 190 -11.45 -18.89 15.98
C PRO A 190 -12.65 -18.54 16.89
N PHE A 191 -12.79 -17.26 17.21
CA PHE A 191 -13.99 -16.73 17.87
C PHE A 191 -15.16 -16.76 16.88
N VAL A 192 -16.37 -17.03 17.41
CA VAL A 192 -17.58 -16.97 16.61
C VAL A 192 -18.53 -15.95 17.24
N CYS A 193 -18.71 -14.81 16.58
CA CYS A 193 -19.80 -13.88 16.93
C CYS A 193 -21.11 -14.42 16.31
N HIS A 194 -22.10 -14.66 17.15
CA HIS A 194 -23.43 -15.13 16.74
C HIS A 194 -24.41 -13.97 16.51
N THR A 195 -24.00 -12.74 16.66
CA THR A 195 -24.82 -11.55 16.38
C THR A 195 -25.04 -11.44 14.88
N ILE A 196 -26.31 -11.58 14.47
CA ILE A 196 -26.69 -11.51 13.06
C ILE A 196 -26.96 -10.07 12.69
N ASP A 197 -26.19 -9.57 11.72
CA ASP A 197 -26.45 -8.27 11.09
C ASP A 197 -27.51 -8.45 9.99
N ASN A 198 -28.79 -8.49 10.36
CA ASN A 198 -29.91 -8.79 9.45
C ASN A 198 -30.32 -7.61 8.56
N GLY A 199 -29.43 -6.66 8.30
CA GLY A 199 -29.65 -5.64 7.27
C GLY A 199 -30.85 -4.69 7.49
N ALA A 200 -31.56 -4.82 8.62
CA ALA A 200 -32.50 -3.80 9.00
C ALA A 200 -31.74 -2.52 9.31
N PRO A 201 -32.03 -1.40 8.64
CA PRO A 201 -31.36 -0.17 8.98
C PRO A 201 -31.64 0.12 10.46
N ALA A 202 -30.60 0.08 11.32
CA ALA A 202 -30.65 1.00 12.45
C ALA A 202 -31.01 2.35 11.82
N PRO A 203 -31.87 3.16 12.41
CA PRO A 203 -32.14 4.47 11.89
C PRO A 203 -30.84 5.30 11.98
N VAL A 204 -29.96 5.11 11.02
CA VAL A 204 -29.03 6.15 10.63
C VAL A 204 -29.92 7.07 9.81
N PRO A 205 -30.25 8.29 10.24
CA PRO A 205 -30.99 9.19 9.43
C PRO A 205 -30.30 9.29 8.06
N ASP A 206 -31.05 9.03 6.97
CA ASP A 206 -30.65 9.42 5.63
C ASP A 206 -30.37 10.93 5.66
N GLY A 207 -29.11 11.28 5.60
CA GLY A 207 -28.63 12.63 5.80
C GLY A 207 -27.85 12.72 7.12
N HIS A 208 -26.55 12.45 7.04
CA HIS A 208 -25.60 12.76 8.10
C HIS A 208 -25.57 14.28 8.35
N THR A 209 -26.49 14.75 9.18
CA THR A 209 -26.53 16.15 9.66
C THR A 209 -25.78 16.27 10.99
N GLN A 210 -24.78 15.43 11.19
CA GLN A 210 -23.95 15.46 12.39
C GLN A 210 -22.92 16.58 12.27
N ASN A 211 -22.78 17.36 13.32
CA ASN A 211 -21.67 18.30 13.46
C ASN A 211 -20.34 17.52 13.45
N ALA A 212 -19.27 18.17 13.02
CA ALA A 212 -17.92 17.62 13.11
C ALA A 212 -17.48 17.29 14.56
N GLU A 213 -18.16 17.82 15.55
CA GLU A 213 -18.00 17.51 16.98
C GLU A 213 -18.82 16.28 17.35
N ARG A 214 -18.15 15.22 17.84
CA ARG A 214 -18.81 13.94 18.08
C ARG A 214 -19.05 13.63 19.54
N SER A 215 -18.05 13.84 20.40
CA SER A 215 -18.16 13.56 21.85
C SER A 215 -17.16 14.38 22.65
N GLY A 216 -17.29 14.41 23.96
CA GLY A 216 -16.33 15.00 24.88
C GLY A 216 -16.96 15.91 25.93
N ALA A 217 -17.82 16.84 25.54
CA ALA A 217 -18.44 17.79 26.45
C ALA A 217 -19.33 17.13 27.53
N GLU A 218 -19.83 15.92 27.25
CA GLU A 218 -20.69 15.17 28.17
C GLU A 218 -20.24 13.70 28.21
N ARG A 219 -19.96 13.18 29.41
CA ARG A 219 -19.72 11.76 29.66
C ARG A 219 -21.07 11.08 29.96
N ARG A 220 -21.34 9.96 29.31
CA ARG A 220 -22.56 9.15 29.48
C ARG A 220 -22.21 7.89 30.26
N THR A 221 -22.62 7.81 31.48
CA THR A 221 -22.41 6.65 32.36
C THR A 221 -23.59 5.71 32.28
N TYR A 222 -23.34 4.44 31.96
CA TYR A 222 -24.34 3.37 31.95
C TYR A 222 -24.10 2.40 33.10
N ARG A 223 -25.16 2.07 33.80
CA ARG A 223 -25.16 1.08 34.91
C ARG A 223 -25.07 -0.31 34.28
N LEU A 224 -23.93 -0.95 34.48
CA LEU A 224 -23.62 -2.25 33.90
C LEU A 224 -23.79 -3.38 34.91
N ALA A 225 -24.57 -4.42 34.56
CA ALA A 225 -24.71 -5.64 35.34
C ALA A 225 -23.95 -6.78 34.63
N VAL A 226 -22.84 -7.27 35.20
CA VAL A 226 -22.06 -8.37 34.63
C VAL A 226 -22.23 -9.62 35.46
N SER A 227 -22.89 -10.63 34.87
CA SER A 227 -22.95 -11.97 35.44
C SER A 227 -21.68 -12.74 35.13
N ALA A 228 -21.15 -13.47 36.09
CA ALA A 228 -20.05 -14.42 35.89
C ALA A 228 -20.54 -15.84 36.21
N THR A 229 -20.41 -16.77 35.26
CA THR A 229 -20.78 -18.18 35.46
C THR A 229 -19.84 -18.85 36.47
N GLY A 230 -20.26 -19.98 37.05
CA GLY A 230 -19.47 -20.76 38.01
C GLY A 230 -18.10 -21.19 37.41
N GLU A 231 -18.05 -21.49 36.11
CA GLU A 231 -16.81 -21.87 35.39
C GLU A 231 -15.85 -20.68 35.27
N PHE A 232 -16.37 -19.48 34.98
CA PHE A 232 -15.56 -18.26 34.94
C PHE A 232 -14.98 -17.96 36.32
N THR A 233 -15.82 -17.96 37.34
CA THR A 233 -15.42 -17.65 38.71
C THR A 233 -14.44 -18.70 39.27
N ALA A 234 -14.63 -19.99 38.94
CA ALA A 234 -13.68 -21.06 39.30
C ALA A 234 -12.27 -20.83 38.74
N PHE A 235 -12.17 -20.32 37.51
CA PHE A 235 -10.87 -19.92 36.95
C PHE A 235 -10.23 -18.78 37.74
N HIS A 236 -11.00 -17.85 38.25
CA HIS A 236 -10.55 -16.67 39.02
C HIS A 236 -10.55 -16.89 40.55
N GLY A 237 -10.25 -18.13 40.99
CA GLY A 237 -10.07 -18.45 42.41
C GLY A 237 -11.32 -18.94 43.15
N GLY A 238 -12.45 -19.11 42.46
CA GLY A 238 -13.64 -19.78 42.98
C GLY A 238 -14.42 -18.98 44.05
N THR A 239 -14.13 -17.69 44.21
CA THR A 239 -14.80 -16.80 45.20
C THR A 239 -15.49 -15.64 44.51
N VAL A 240 -16.51 -15.07 45.15
CA VAL A 240 -17.18 -13.87 44.65
C VAL A 240 -16.19 -12.72 44.46
N ALA A 241 -15.31 -12.48 45.42
CA ALA A 241 -14.30 -11.43 45.33
C ALA A 241 -13.32 -11.63 44.15
N GLY A 242 -12.88 -12.90 43.88
CA GLY A 242 -12.00 -13.23 42.75
C GLY A 242 -12.70 -13.05 41.41
N GLY A 243 -13.93 -13.55 41.27
CA GLY A 243 -14.76 -13.33 40.08
C GLY A 243 -15.06 -11.85 39.82
N LEU A 244 -15.41 -11.10 40.89
CA LEU A 244 -15.68 -9.67 40.82
C LEU A 244 -14.41 -8.87 40.42
N ALA A 245 -13.23 -9.23 40.94
CA ALA A 245 -11.96 -8.62 40.55
C ALA A 245 -11.69 -8.78 39.07
N ALA A 246 -11.87 -10.00 38.52
CA ALA A 246 -11.68 -10.27 37.10
C ALA A 246 -12.69 -9.50 36.23
N VAL A 247 -13.95 -9.45 36.61
CA VAL A 247 -14.97 -8.62 35.94
C VAL A 247 -14.59 -7.15 35.99
N THR A 248 -14.09 -6.65 37.14
CA THR A 248 -13.67 -5.26 37.29
C THR A 248 -12.48 -4.93 36.39
N THR A 249 -11.46 -5.80 36.29
CA THR A 249 -10.34 -5.64 35.39
C THR A 249 -10.80 -5.58 33.92
N MET A 250 -11.69 -6.48 33.49
CA MET A 250 -12.28 -6.48 32.16
C MET A 250 -13.02 -5.16 31.88
N VAL A 251 -13.92 -4.75 32.77
CA VAL A 251 -14.72 -3.51 32.59
C VAL A 251 -13.81 -2.27 32.58
N ASN A 252 -12.75 -2.23 33.39
CA ASN A 252 -11.79 -1.14 33.41
C ASN A 252 -11.06 -0.99 32.05
N ARG A 253 -10.66 -2.09 31.43
CA ARG A 253 -10.05 -2.09 30.08
C ARG A 253 -11.02 -1.62 29.01
N ILE A 254 -12.26 -2.15 29.01
CA ILE A 254 -13.31 -1.76 28.06
C ILE A 254 -13.63 -0.27 28.20
N THR A 255 -13.78 0.20 29.45
CA THR A 255 -14.09 1.61 29.76
C THR A 255 -13.01 2.55 29.18
N GLY A 256 -11.75 2.12 29.17
CA GLY A 256 -10.66 2.91 28.56
C GLY A 256 -10.91 3.27 27.09
N VAL A 257 -11.36 2.29 26.30
CA VAL A 257 -11.70 2.48 24.88
C VAL A 257 -13.00 3.28 24.72
N TYR A 258 -14.04 2.89 25.43
CA TYR A 258 -15.36 3.52 25.31
C TYR A 258 -15.36 4.98 25.77
N GLU A 259 -14.57 5.33 26.79
CA GLU A 259 -14.42 6.74 27.18
C GLU A 259 -13.64 7.53 26.12
N THR A 260 -12.56 6.96 25.60
CA THR A 260 -11.72 7.66 24.63
C THR A 260 -12.44 7.92 23.31
N ASP A 261 -13.18 6.93 22.79
CA ASP A 261 -13.77 7.00 21.45
C ASP A 261 -15.17 7.59 21.43
N VAL A 262 -15.98 7.33 22.47
CA VAL A 262 -17.40 7.68 22.46
C VAL A 262 -17.90 8.32 23.75
N ALA A 263 -17.02 8.73 24.68
CA ALA A 263 -17.34 9.34 25.97
C ALA A 263 -18.39 8.54 26.80
N ILE A 264 -18.28 7.21 26.76
CA ILE A 264 -19.16 6.28 27.50
C ILE A 264 -18.37 5.65 28.64
N ARG A 265 -18.90 5.77 29.86
CA ARG A 265 -18.44 5.06 31.05
C ARG A 265 -19.32 3.88 31.34
N LEU A 266 -18.75 2.73 31.63
CA LEU A 266 -19.43 1.54 32.10
C LEU A 266 -19.18 1.42 33.61
N GLN A 267 -20.25 1.47 34.42
CA GLN A 267 -20.18 1.38 35.89
C GLN A 267 -20.93 0.17 36.38
N LEU A 268 -20.23 -0.77 37.05
CA LEU A 268 -20.84 -1.94 37.69
C LEU A 268 -21.87 -1.51 38.75
N VAL A 269 -23.04 -2.14 38.71
CA VAL A 269 -24.13 -1.84 39.63
C VAL A 269 -23.82 -2.17 41.11
N ALA A 270 -24.49 -1.52 42.07
CA ALA A 270 -24.23 -1.65 43.51
C ALA A 270 -24.25 -3.10 44.03
N ASN A 271 -25.01 -3.97 43.38
CA ASN A 271 -25.25 -5.36 43.79
C ASN A 271 -24.67 -6.36 42.77
N ASN A 272 -23.67 -5.99 42.01
CA ASN A 272 -23.07 -6.88 41.00
C ASN A 272 -22.46 -8.15 41.61
N ASP A 273 -22.06 -8.10 42.88
CA ASP A 273 -21.56 -9.24 43.64
C ASP A 273 -22.60 -10.39 43.75
N LEU A 274 -23.91 -10.10 43.68
CA LEU A 274 -24.98 -11.10 43.75
C LEU A 274 -25.14 -11.94 42.48
N ILE A 275 -24.55 -11.52 41.37
CA ILE A 275 -24.57 -12.24 40.07
C ILE A 275 -23.21 -12.81 39.67
N ILE A 276 -22.27 -12.85 40.63
CA ILE A 276 -21.00 -13.58 40.50
C ILE A 276 -21.20 -14.98 41.10
N TYR A 277 -21.46 -15.94 40.21
CA TYR A 277 -21.78 -17.30 40.63
C TYR A 277 -20.51 -18.12 40.86
N THR A 278 -20.42 -18.85 41.97
CA THR A 278 -19.22 -19.63 42.37
C THR A 278 -19.37 -21.13 42.12
N ASN A 279 -20.54 -21.59 41.69
CA ASN A 279 -20.81 -23.01 41.48
C ASN A 279 -21.59 -23.22 40.19
N ALA A 280 -20.92 -23.78 39.18
CA ALA A 280 -21.49 -24.10 37.87
C ALA A 280 -22.70 -25.07 37.90
N GLY A 281 -22.84 -25.89 38.96
CA GLY A 281 -23.95 -26.82 39.10
C GLY A 281 -25.24 -26.18 39.63
N THR A 282 -25.19 -24.95 40.13
CA THR A 282 -26.32 -24.25 40.76
C THR A 282 -26.51 -22.84 40.25
N ASP A 283 -25.68 -22.35 39.36
CA ASP A 283 -25.88 -21.06 38.69
C ASP A 283 -27.12 -21.14 37.76
N PRO A 284 -27.64 -19.98 37.32
CA PRO A 284 -28.85 -19.96 36.48
C PRO A 284 -28.59 -20.35 35.00
N PHE A 285 -27.38 -20.69 34.63
CA PHE A 285 -27.00 -20.94 33.24
C PHE A 285 -27.08 -22.44 32.91
N THR A 286 -28.20 -22.85 32.30
CA THR A 286 -28.45 -24.28 32.01
C THR A 286 -27.60 -24.87 30.88
N SER A 287 -27.06 -24.06 30.01
CA SER A 287 -26.17 -24.43 28.92
C SER A 287 -25.26 -23.23 28.60
N PRO A 288 -24.32 -22.91 29.52
CA PRO A 288 -23.58 -21.64 29.42
C PRO A 288 -22.70 -21.54 28.17
N GLY A 289 -22.32 -22.66 27.55
CA GLY A 289 -21.59 -22.69 26.26
C GLY A 289 -22.45 -22.38 25.01
N MET A 290 -23.79 -22.30 25.15
CA MET A 290 -24.70 -21.90 24.08
C MET A 290 -25.10 -20.43 24.26
N ALA A 291 -24.53 -19.54 23.45
CA ALA A 291 -24.66 -18.08 23.58
C ALA A 291 -26.13 -17.61 23.68
N SER A 292 -27.03 -18.13 22.85
CA SER A 292 -28.46 -17.75 22.87
C SER A 292 -29.18 -18.17 24.17
N THR A 293 -28.86 -19.35 24.70
CA THR A 293 -29.39 -19.82 25.98
C THR A 293 -28.83 -18.99 27.11
N ALA A 294 -27.52 -18.76 27.13
CA ALA A 294 -26.86 -17.93 28.14
C ALA A 294 -27.42 -16.51 28.16
N ASN A 295 -27.67 -15.88 27.02
CA ASN A 295 -28.30 -14.55 26.92
C ASN A 295 -29.71 -14.53 27.55
N SER A 296 -30.54 -15.53 27.22
CA SER A 296 -31.92 -15.61 27.78
C SER A 296 -31.92 -15.85 29.28
N ASN A 297 -31.02 -16.72 29.78
CA ASN A 297 -30.81 -16.95 31.19
C ASN A 297 -30.33 -15.68 31.90
N ASN A 298 -29.37 -14.96 31.29
CA ASN A 298 -28.81 -13.71 31.84
C ASN A 298 -29.91 -12.64 32.00
N GLN A 299 -30.71 -12.41 30.94
CA GLN A 299 -31.83 -11.45 31.04
C GLN A 299 -32.77 -11.78 32.19
N THR A 300 -33.15 -13.05 32.31
CA THR A 300 -34.07 -13.53 33.36
C THR A 300 -33.45 -13.37 34.77
N SER A 301 -32.19 -13.78 34.90
CA SER A 301 -31.48 -13.75 36.19
C SER A 301 -31.18 -12.33 36.66
N VAL A 302 -30.67 -11.46 35.77
CA VAL A 302 -30.37 -10.08 36.13
C VAL A 302 -31.65 -9.31 36.48
N ASP A 303 -32.75 -9.51 35.75
CA ASP A 303 -34.03 -8.89 36.10
C ASP A 303 -34.53 -9.37 37.49
N ALA A 304 -34.32 -10.65 37.81
CA ALA A 304 -34.75 -11.20 39.09
C ALA A 304 -33.88 -10.75 40.29
N VAL A 305 -32.55 -10.68 40.12
CA VAL A 305 -31.60 -10.42 41.19
C VAL A 305 -31.30 -8.93 41.35
N ILE A 306 -31.02 -8.23 40.27
CA ILE A 306 -30.67 -6.80 40.28
C ILE A 306 -31.93 -5.94 40.15
N GLY A 307 -32.94 -6.40 39.42
CA GLY A 307 -34.15 -5.67 39.08
C GLY A 307 -33.98 -4.79 37.85
N SER A 308 -34.92 -4.90 36.89
CA SER A 308 -34.82 -4.24 35.58
C SER A 308 -34.63 -2.71 35.62
N ALA A 309 -35.09 -2.04 36.69
CA ALA A 309 -34.93 -0.58 36.88
C ALA A 309 -33.50 -0.16 37.33
N ASN A 310 -32.67 -1.10 37.77
CA ASN A 310 -31.39 -0.82 38.42
C ASN A 310 -30.17 -0.98 37.54
N TYR A 311 -30.33 -1.36 36.26
CA TYR A 311 -29.25 -1.44 35.29
C TYR A 311 -29.73 -0.95 33.92
N ASP A 312 -28.78 -0.62 33.05
CA ASP A 312 -29.00 -0.07 31.70
C ASP A 312 -28.53 -1.01 30.60
N ILE A 313 -27.48 -1.79 30.90
CA ILE A 313 -26.87 -2.81 30.05
C ILE A 313 -26.49 -4.00 30.96
N GLY A 314 -26.68 -5.22 30.48
CA GLY A 314 -26.22 -6.43 31.14
C GLY A 314 -25.44 -7.33 30.19
N HIS A 315 -24.46 -8.05 30.78
CA HIS A 315 -23.59 -8.94 30.03
C HIS A 315 -23.27 -10.17 30.87
N VAL A 316 -23.05 -11.32 30.26
CA VAL A 316 -22.57 -12.52 30.97
C VAL A 316 -21.22 -12.97 30.40
N VAL A 317 -20.30 -13.30 31.32
CA VAL A 317 -18.99 -13.86 30.97
C VAL A 317 -18.91 -15.33 31.39
N HIS A 318 -18.34 -16.14 30.47
CA HIS A 318 -18.21 -17.56 30.64
C HIS A 318 -16.79 -18.06 30.31
N ARG A 319 -16.38 -19.18 30.89
CA ARG A 319 -15.19 -19.94 30.49
C ARG A 319 -15.59 -21.13 29.64
N GLY A 320 -15.32 -21.07 28.34
CA GLY A 320 -15.68 -22.12 27.38
C GLY A 320 -15.17 -21.86 25.99
N ALA A 321 -15.85 -22.38 25.00
CA ALA A 321 -15.53 -22.12 23.59
C ALA A 321 -15.53 -20.61 23.28
N ASN A 322 -14.66 -20.19 22.38
CA ASN A 322 -14.52 -18.80 21.97
C ASN A 322 -15.76 -18.36 21.17
N ASN A 323 -16.72 -17.73 21.80
CA ASN A 323 -17.90 -17.21 21.14
C ASN A 323 -18.51 -16.00 21.88
N GLY A 324 -19.35 -15.25 21.15
CA GLY A 324 -20.08 -14.12 21.68
C GLY A 324 -21.44 -13.94 21.04
N LEU A 325 -22.29 -13.14 21.68
CA LEU A 325 -23.61 -12.80 21.17
C LEU A 325 -24.17 -11.55 21.87
N ALA A 326 -24.47 -10.52 21.11
CA ALA A 326 -25.47 -9.53 21.53
C ALA A 326 -26.86 -9.99 21.09
N GLY A 327 -27.83 -9.97 21.99
CA GLY A 327 -29.18 -10.42 21.67
C GLY A 327 -29.90 -9.60 20.61
N ALA A 328 -29.46 -8.35 20.42
CA ALA A 328 -29.84 -7.49 19.30
C ALA A 328 -28.80 -6.37 19.15
N ILE A 329 -28.64 -5.84 17.93
CA ILE A 329 -27.91 -4.61 17.68
C ILE A 329 -28.72 -3.44 18.24
N GLY A 330 -28.16 -2.75 19.26
CA GLY A 330 -28.84 -1.64 19.94
C GLY A 330 -29.86 -2.08 20.96
N ASN A 331 -29.46 -2.84 21.98
CA ASN A 331 -30.38 -3.26 23.07
C ASN A 331 -30.16 -2.57 24.42
N VAL A 332 -29.14 -1.72 24.57
CA VAL A 332 -28.93 -0.89 25.75
C VAL A 332 -30.18 -0.04 26.03
N CYS A 333 -30.61 0.06 27.26
CA CYS A 333 -31.87 0.69 27.74
C CYS A 333 -33.16 -0.02 27.32
N VAL A 334 -33.14 -1.08 26.52
CA VAL A 334 -34.34 -1.76 26.01
C VAL A 334 -34.83 -2.80 27.04
N ALA A 335 -35.96 -2.52 27.69
CA ALA A 335 -36.53 -3.43 28.69
C ALA A 335 -36.79 -4.83 28.09
N GLY A 336 -36.39 -5.88 28.82
CA GLY A 336 -36.54 -7.28 28.41
C GLY A 336 -35.48 -7.83 27.45
N SER A 337 -34.53 -6.98 26.99
CA SER A 337 -33.41 -7.43 26.18
C SER A 337 -32.05 -6.82 26.56
N LYS A 338 -31.99 -5.80 27.38
CA LYS A 338 -30.80 -5.06 27.74
C LYS A 338 -29.72 -5.85 28.51
N ALA A 339 -30.06 -7.04 29.03
CA ALA A 339 -29.10 -7.95 29.65
C ALA A 339 -28.71 -9.12 28.70
N GLN A 340 -29.10 -9.05 27.43
CA GLN A 340 -28.75 -10.05 26.44
C GLN A 340 -27.41 -9.70 25.77
N GLY A 341 -26.33 -9.85 26.52
CA GLY A 341 -24.94 -9.79 26.07
C GLY A 341 -24.15 -10.97 26.62
N TYR A 342 -23.32 -11.61 25.85
CA TYR A 342 -22.56 -12.81 26.18
C TYR A 342 -21.19 -12.82 25.58
N THR A 343 -20.21 -13.23 26.38
CA THR A 343 -18.83 -13.49 25.91
C THR A 343 -18.25 -14.72 26.59
N SER A 344 -17.64 -15.60 25.82
CA SER A 344 -16.94 -16.79 26.31
C SER A 344 -15.56 -16.94 25.66
N THR A 345 -14.59 -17.34 26.47
CA THR A 345 -13.24 -17.71 25.99
C THR A 345 -12.52 -18.60 27.03
N ASP A 346 -11.48 -19.33 26.61
CA ASP A 346 -10.62 -20.12 27.49
C ASP A 346 -9.13 -19.90 27.13
N PRO A 347 -8.32 -19.33 28.03
CA PRO A 347 -8.64 -18.78 29.34
C PRO A 347 -9.37 -17.43 29.27
N PRO A 348 -10.31 -17.15 30.19
CA PRO A 348 -11.07 -15.90 30.19
C PRO A 348 -10.27 -14.77 30.85
N SER A 349 -9.22 -14.26 30.19
CA SER A 349 -8.32 -13.23 30.72
C SER A 349 -7.69 -12.37 29.64
N GLY A 350 -7.15 -11.21 30.02
CA GLY A 350 -6.40 -10.31 29.16
C GLY A 350 -7.25 -9.55 28.15
N ASP A 351 -6.56 -8.94 27.19
CA ASP A 351 -7.19 -8.12 26.15
C ASP A 351 -8.08 -8.92 25.20
N LEU A 352 -7.79 -10.21 25.05
CA LEU A 352 -8.66 -11.07 24.23
C LEU A 352 -10.09 -11.14 24.78
N LEU A 353 -10.23 -11.37 26.09
CA LEU A 353 -11.55 -11.32 26.73
C LEU A 353 -12.13 -9.90 26.69
N ALA A 354 -11.32 -8.90 27.06
CA ALA A 354 -11.81 -7.55 27.28
C ALA A 354 -12.06 -6.79 25.98
N ILE A 355 -11.08 -6.74 25.09
CA ILE A 355 -11.09 -5.88 23.89
C ILE A 355 -11.59 -6.63 22.67
N ASP A 356 -11.01 -7.80 22.36
CA ASP A 356 -11.35 -8.51 21.13
C ASP A 356 -12.77 -9.09 21.15
N TYR A 357 -13.29 -9.47 22.35
CA TYR A 357 -14.59 -10.15 22.45
C TYR A 357 -15.63 -9.32 23.25
N ALA A 358 -15.42 -8.99 24.51
CA ALA A 358 -16.45 -8.33 25.32
C ALA A 358 -16.74 -6.90 24.85
N ALA A 359 -15.70 -6.11 24.47
CA ALA A 359 -15.92 -4.79 23.90
C ALA A 359 -16.63 -4.87 22.54
N HIS A 360 -16.36 -5.90 21.73
CA HIS A 360 -17.04 -6.18 20.46
C HIS A 360 -18.55 -6.47 20.70
N GLU A 361 -18.88 -7.41 21.56
CA GLU A 361 -20.28 -7.76 21.84
C GLU A 361 -21.05 -6.61 22.51
N MET A 362 -20.40 -5.86 23.43
CA MET A 362 -20.99 -4.63 23.97
C MET A 362 -21.13 -3.55 22.89
N GLY A 363 -20.24 -3.50 21.91
CA GLY A 363 -20.36 -2.62 20.76
C GLY A 363 -21.66 -2.86 19.99
N HIS A 364 -22.03 -4.12 19.76
CA HIS A 364 -23.34 -4.48 19.21
C HIS A 364 -24.49 -4.04 20.12
N GLN A 365 -24.36 -4.22 21.43
CA GLN A 365 -25.38 -3.74 22.37
C GLN A 365 -25.58 -2.20 22.30
N PHE A 366 -24.52 -1.45 21.98
CA PHE A 366 -24.54 -0.01 21.67
C PHE A 366 -24.79 0.33 20.20
N ALA A 367 -25.34 -0.57 19.41
CA ALA A 367 -25.71 -0.43 17.99
C ALA A 367 -24.56 -0.42 16.97
N GLY A 368 -23.34 -0.72 17.37
CA GLY A 368 -22.22 -0.96 16.47
C GLY A 368 -22.46 -2.19 15.57
N ARG A 369 -22.13 -2.09 14.30
CA ARG A 369 -22.23 -3.17 13.31
C ARG A 369 -20.85 -3.63 12.89
N HIS A 370 -20.76 -4.84 12.34
CA HIS A 370 -19.51 -5.34 11.78
C HIS A 370 -18.99 -4.46 10.66
N THR A 371 -17.66 -4.32 10.58
CA THR A 371 -16.97 -3.47 9.60
C THR A 371 -16.16 -4.24 8.58
N PHE A 372 -15.92 -5.54 8.80
CA PHE A 372 -15.11 -6.38 7.90
C PHE A 372 -15.78 -6.59 6.53
N ASN A 373 -14.97 -6.63 5.46
CA ASN A 373 -15.46 -6.81 4.09
C ASN A 373 -15.36 -8.27 3.60
N ASN A 374 -14.43 -9.06 4.10
CA ASN A 374 -14.26 -10.45 3.66
C ASN A 374 -13.72 -11.33 4.79
N CYS A 375 -14.51 -12.31 5.21
CA CYS A 375 -14.14 -13.28 6.22
C CYS A 375 -14.51 -14.71 5.80
N ASP A 376 -14.07 -15.14 4.64
CA ASP A 376 -14.27 -16.50 4.10
C ASP A 376 -15.74 -16.95 4.13
N ALA A 377 -15.99 -18.11 4.76
CA ALA A 377 -17.33 -18.69 4.92
C ALA A 377 -18.04 -18.19 6.19
N LEU A 378 -17.38 -17.42 7.04
CA LEU A 378 -17.99 -16.83 8.22
C LEU A 378 -18.78 -15.61 7.76
N GLN A 379 -20.00 -15.59 8.10
CA GLN A 379 -21.09 -14.78 7.64
C GLN A 379 -20.88 -13.27 7.59
N GLY A 380 -21.33 -12.73 6.49
CA GLY A 380 -22.09 -11.53 6.47
C GLY A 380 -21.26 -10.28 6.54
N ASP A 381 -20.89 -9.86 5.36
CA ASP A 381 -20.71 -8.43 5.15
C ASP A 381 -22.01 -7.72 5.54
N SER A 382 -21.88 -6.61 6.21
CA SER A 382 -22.99 -5.72 6.49
C SER A 382 -23.28 -4.77 5.33
N GLY A 383 -22.98 -5.15 4.12
CA GLY A 383 -23.23 -4.33 2.96
C GLY A 383 -22.48 -3.00 2.99
N THR A 384 -23.18 -1.89 3.18
CA THR A 384 -22.57 -0.56 3.26
C THR A 384 -21.75 -0.31 4.52
N PHE A 385 -21.80 -1.21 5.51
CA PHE A 385 -21.02 -1.14 6.75
C PHE A 385 -19.68 -1.88 6.65
N ALA A 386 -19.47 -2.68 5.59
CA ALA A 386 -18.24 -3.43 5.32
C ALA A 386 -17.13 -2.49 4.80
N VAL A 387 -16.59 -1.64 5.67
CA VAL A 387 -15.65 -0.55 5.36
C VAL A 387 -14.19 -0.89 5.62
N GLU A 388 -13.89 -2.08 6.16
CA GLU A 388 -12.53 -2.55 6.42
C GLU A 388 -12.18 -3.75 5.54
N PRO A 389 -11.03 -3.77 4.84
CA PRO A 389 -10.64 -4.86 3.95
C PRO A 389 -10.33 -6.15 4.72
N GLY A 390 -10.68 -7.29 4.15
CA GLY A 390 -10.47 -8.60 4.77
C GLY A 390 -11.21 -8.75 6.08
N SER A 391 -10.53 -9.27 7.10
CA SER A 391 -11.06 -9.38 8.47
C SER A 391 -11.27 -8.02 9.15
N GLY A 392 -10.74 -6.92 8.60
CA GLY A 392 -10.64 -5.66 9.31
C GLY A 392 -9.68 -5.71 10.51
N THR A 393 -9.65 -4.65 11.31
CA THR A 393 -8.67 -4.49 12.39
C THR A 393 -9.22 -3.82 13.65
N THR A 394 -10.32 -3.08 13.55
CA THR A 394 -10.95 -2.38 14.69
C THR A 394 -11.81 -3.32 15.53
N ILE A 395 -12.34 -2.84 16.65
CA ILE A 395 -13.11 -3.67 17.61
C ILE A 395 -14.30 -4.37 16.96
N MET A 396 -15.05 -3.69 16.08
CA MET A 396 -16.21 -4.30 15.41
C MET A 396 -15.86 -5.13 14.18
N ALA A 397 -14.57 -5.31 13.90
CA ALA A 397 -14.06 -6.20 12.86
C ALA A 397 -13.76 -7.61 13.43
N TYR A 398 -13.14 -8.46 12.58
CA TYR A 398 -12.89 -9.88 12.88
C TYR A 398 -11.39 -10.24 12.84
N ALA A 399 -10.54 -9.36 13.40
CA ALA A 399 -9.11 -9.64 13.50
C ALA A 399 -8.85 -11.00 14.18
N ASN A 400 -7.99 -11.84 13.57
CA ASN A 400 -7.67 -13.21 13.99
C ASN A 400 -8.82 -14.22 13.97
N ILE A 401 -9.95 -13.90 13.36
CA ILE A 401 -11.12 -14.78 13.28
C ILE A 401 -11.21 -15.43 11.89
N CYS A 402 -10.82 -14.71 10.84
CA CYS A 402 -10.98 -15.15 9.45
C CYS A 402 -9.84 -16.10 9.03
N PRO A 403 -10.10 -17.34 8.58
CA PRO A 403 -9.03 -18.32 8.31
C PRO A 403 -8.04 -17.93 7.22
N THR A 404 -8.49 -17.35 6.09
CA THR A 404 -7.64 -17.04 4.94
C THR A 404 -7.55 -15.56 4.60
N THR A 405 -8.46 -14.74 5.10
CA THR A 405 -8.54 -13.30 4.82
C THR A 405 -8.18 -12.43 6.02
N ASN A 406 -7.51 -13.01 7.00
CA ASN A 406 -7.11 -12.33 8.22
C ASN A 406 -6.05 -11.26 7.95
N THR A 407 -6.24 -10.06 8.51
CA THR A 407 -5.37 -8.90 8.31
C THR A 407 -4.39 -8.67 9.45
N GLN A 408 -4.73 -9.10 10.66
CA GLN A 408 -3.85 -9.08 11.84
C GLN A 408 -4.34 -10.03 12.95
N SER A 409 -3.52 -10.24 14.00
CA SER A 409 -3.73 -11.27 15.00
C SER A 409 -4.52 -10.83 16.24
N PHE A 410 -4.96 -9.58 16.33
CA PHE A 410 -5.74 -9.00 17.44
C PHE A 410 -6.43 -7.74 16.94
N SER A 411 -7.48 -7.30 17.65
CA SER A 411 -8.16 -6.03 17.35
C SER A 411 -7.34 -4.84 17.85
N ASP A 412 -7.29 -3.76 17.07
CA ASP A 412 -6.84 -2.48 17.55
C ASP A 412 -7.85 -1.96 18.61
N PRO A 413 -7.41 -1.33 19.71
CA PRO A 413 -8.32 -0.93 20.80
C PRO A 413 -9.04 0.38 20.48
N ASP A 414 -9.67 0.45 19.34
CA ASP A 414 -10.44 1.60 18.86
C ASP A 414 -11.62 1.18 17.99
N PHE A 415 -12.57 2.09 17.84
CA PHE A 415 -13.69 1.93 16.93
C PHE A 415 -13.42 2.65 15.61
N HIS A 416 -13.79 2.01 14.52
CA HIS A 416 -13.83 2.67 13.20
C HIS A 416 -14.77 3.89 13.22
N ALA A 417 -14.48 4.92 12.43
CA ALA A 417 -15.30 6.14 12.34
C ALA A 417 -16.78 5.85 12.13
N LEU A 418 -17.11 4.79 11.39
CA LEU A 418 -18.46 4.32 11.16
C LEU A 418 -19.15 3.88 12.47
N ASN A 419 -18.44 3.11 13.29
CA ASN A 419 -19.00 2.61 14.54
C ASN A 419 -19.16 3.72 15.59
N ILE A 420 -18.23 4.69 15.59
CA ILE A 420 -18.38 5.91 16.41
C ILE A 420 -19.67 6.63 16.04
N ASP A 421 -19.98 6.80 14.73
CA ASP A 421 -21.24 7.37 14.27
C ASP A 421 -22.45 6.61 14.81
N GLN A 422 -22.43 5.28 14.68
CA GLN A 422 -23.54 4.42 15.10
C GLN A 422 -23.79 4.52 16.60
N ILE A 423 -22.74 4.38 17.42
CA ILE A 423 -22.82 4.41 18.88
C ILE A 423 -23.25 5.78 19.38
N ILE A 424 -22.69 6.87 18.85
CA ILE A 424 -23.05 8.24 19.22
C ILE A 424 -24.50 8.53 18.81
N THR A 425 -24.91 8.16 17.61
CA THR A 425 -26.32 8.31 17.17
C THR A 425 -27.27 7.57 18.12
N TYR A 426 -26.91 6.34 18.52
CA TYR A 426 -27.72 5.53 19.42
C TYR A 426 -27.81 6.11 20.85
N THR A 427 -26.73 6.76 21.31
CA THR A 427 -26.60 7.20 22.73
C THR A 427 -26.78 8.71 22.93
N THR A 428 -27.12 9.46 21.87
CA THR A 428 -27.41 10.90 21.93
C THR A 428 -28.91 11.18 21.68
N THR A 429 -29.28 12.46 21.66
CA THR A 429 -30.68 12.91 21.55
C THR A 429 -31.41 12.24 20.37
N GLY A 430 -32.53 11.56 20.72
CA GLY A 430 -33.35 10.80 19.76
C GLY A 430 -32.97 9.33 19.63
N GLY A 431 -31.80 8.90 20.12
CA GLY A 431 -31.41 7.50 20.16
C GLY A 431 -32.03 6.75 21.36
N THR A 432 -32.22 5.43 21.19
CA THR A 432 -32.82 4.58 22.24
C THR A 432 -31.95 4.53 23.50
N GLY A 433 -30.61 4.47 23.33
CA GLY A 433 -29.63 4.45 24.42
C GLY A 433 -29.50 5.76 25.20
N PHE A 434 -30.10 6.85 24.71
CA PHE A 434 -29.98 8.17 25.33
C PHE A 434 -30.72 8.27 26.68
N GLY A 435 -31.89 7.63 26.76
CA GLY A 435 -32.88 7.89 27.86
C GLY A 435 -32.48 7.35 29.22
N CYS A 436 -31.59 6.36 29.33
CA CYS A 436 -31.19 5.72 30.58
C CYS A 436 -29.79 6.14 31.08
N ALA A 437 -28.99 6.81 30.29
CA ALA A 437 -27.65 7.25 30.67
C ALA A 437 -27.67 8.32 31.77
N ILE A 438 -26.75 8.20 32.72
CA ILE A 438 -26.40 9.27 33.65
C ILE A 438 -25.41 10.18 32.91
N ARG A 439 -25.80 11.45 32.68
CA ARG A 439 -25.00 12.39 31.91
C ARG A 439 -24.30 13.39 32.82
N THR A 440 -23.01 13.52 32.65
CA THR A 440 -22.18 14.42 33.47
C THR A 440 -21.37 15.30 32.53
N ALA A 441 -21.44 16.63 32.71
CA ALA A 441 -20.59 17.57 32.00
C ALA A 441 -19.12 17.34 32.39
N THR A 442 -18.25 17.18 31.44
CA THR A 442 -16.83 16.90 31.68
C THR A 442 -16.00 18.18 31.84
N GLY A 443 -16.46 19.30 31.29
CA GLY A 443 -15.62 20.49 31.11
C GLY A 443 -14.60 20.37 29.96
N ASN A 444 -14.48 19.19 29.36
CA ASN A 444 -13.68 18.94 28.17
C ASN A 444 -14.46 19.35 26.91
N LEU A 445 -13.81 20.03 25.98
CA LEU A 445 -14.39 20.39 24.69
C LEU A 445 -13.73 19.56 23.58
N PRO A 446 -14.51 19.03 22.64
CA PRO A 446 -13.94 18.21 21.58
C PRO A 446 -12.98 19.04 20.69
N PRO A 447 -12.01 18.39 20.06
CA PRO A 447 -11.11 19.01 19.08
C PRO A 447 -11.89 19.67 17.94
N VAL A 448 -11.30 20.74 17.35
CA VAL A 448 -11.77 21.37 16.12
C VAL A 448 -10.86 20.93 14.98
N VAL A 449 -11.41 20.19 14.00
CA VAL A 449 -10.65 19.60 12.89
C VAL A 449 -11.10 20.16 11.54
N THR A 450 -10.13 20.39 10.66
CA THR A 450 -10.35 20.90 9.30
C THR A 450 -9.41 20.21 8.30
N VAL A 451 -9.76 20.28 7.02
CA VAL A 451 -8.92 19.89 5.89
C VAL A 451 -8.85 21.04 4.88
N ALA A 452 -7.68 21.24 4.29
CA ALA A 452 -7.47 22.32 3.33
C ALA A 452 -8.26 22.13 2.03
N GLN A 453 -8.47 20.87 1.63
CA GLN A 453 -9.21 20.51 0.42
C GLN A 453 -9.91 19.17 0.64
N ARG A 454 -11.09 19.00 0.00
CA ARG A 454 -11.92 17.80 0.15
C ARG A 454 -11.96 16.89 -1.08
N THR A 455 -11.43 17.31 -2.23
CA THR A 455 -11.42 16.45 -3.43
C THR A 455 -10.07 16.52 -4.11
N PHE A 456 -9.49 15.37 -4.34
CA PHE A 456 -8.21 15.21 -5.02
C PHE A 456 -8.35 14.24 -6.20
N ASN A 457 -7.69 14.56 -7.31
CA ASN A 457 -7.50 13.66 -8.43
C ASN A 457 -6.03 13.25 -8.48
N ILE A 458 -5.76 11.95 -8.48
CA ILE A 458 -4.41 11.38 -8.51
C ILE A 458 -4.30 10.32 -9.62
N PRO A 459 -3.13 10.05 -10.17
CA PRO A 459 -2.97 8.93 -11.11
C PRO A 459 -3.22 7.57 -10.43
N THR A 460 -3.79 6.60 -11.15
CA THR A 460 -3.91 5.20 -10.66
C THR A 460 -2.57 4.64 -10.22
N GLY A 461 -2.57 3.74 -9.23
CA GLY A 461 -1.36 3.05 -8.75
C GLY A 461 -0.31 3.95 -8.09
N THR A 462 -0.67 5.18 -7.74
CA THR A 462 0.25 6.18 -7.18
C THR A 462 -0.01 6.42 -5.69
N PRO A 463 0.99 6.29 -4.81
CA PRO A 463 0.85 6.58 -3.38
C PRO A 463 0.47 8.04 -3.11
N PHE A 464 -0.22 8.27 -1.99
CA PHE A 464 -0.64 9.61 -1.59
C PHE A 464 -0.63 9.80 -0.07
N THR A 465 -0.71 11.05 0.39
CA THR A 465 -0.86 11.40 1.81
C THR A 465 -2.12 12.21 2.02
N LEU A 466 -2.82 11.95 3.12
CA LEU A 466 -3.88 12.84 3.61
C LEU A 466 -3.40 13.53 4.88
N THR A 467 -3.74 14.80 5.03
CA THR A 467 -3.35 15.62 6.18
C THR A 467 -4.55 16.41 6.68
N ALA A 468 -4.82 16.33 7.99
CA ALA A 468 -5.79 17.18 8.67
C ALA A 468 -5.05 18.31 9.42
N THR A 469 -5.81 19.30 9.86
CA THR A 469 -5.36 20.32 10.80
C THR A 469 -6.35 20.36 11.94
N ALA A 470 -5.88 20.23 13.17
CA ALA A 470 -6.73 20.28 14.34
C ALA A 470 -6.13 21.12 15.47
N THR A 471 -7.00 21.64 16.31
CA THR A 471 -6.67 22.32 17.54
C THR A 471 -7.61 21.86 18.63
N ASP A 472 -7.11 21.75 19.85
CA ASP A 472 -7.93 21.45 21.02
C ASP A 472 -8.23 22.73 21.80
N PRO A 473 -9.51 23.00 22.15
CA PRO A 473 -9.88 24.19 22.94
C PRO A 473 -9.33 24.20 24.36
N ASN A 474 -9.07 23.05 24.96
CA ASN A 474 -8.51 22.89 26.29
C ASN A 474 -6.96 22.83 26.26
N GLY A 475 -6.39 22.63 25.07
CA GLY A 475 -4.93 22.50 24.86
C GLY A 475 -4.40 21.09 25.04
N ASP A 476 -5.27 20.08 24.94
CA ASP A 476 -4.90 18.69 25.09
C ASP A 476 -4.12 18.16 23.87
N PRO A 477 -3.20 17.20 24.05
CA PRO A 477 -2.48 16.55 22.96
C PRO A 477 -3.44 15.74 22.08
N LEU A 478 -3.30 15.88 20.76
CA LEU A 478 -4.20 15.28 19.79
C LEU A 478 -3.57 14.09 19.09
N THR A 479 -4.34 13.04 18.89
CA THR A 479 -4.01 11.88 18.06
C THR A 479 -4.95 11.80 16.85
N TYR A 480 -4.44 11.24 15.75
CA TYR A 480 -5.09 11.26 14.44
C TYR A 480 -5.16 9.85 13.86
N ASP A 481 -6.33 9.51 13.36
CA ASP A 481 -6.58 8.28 12.63
C ASP A 481 -7.36 8.58 11.35
N TRP A 482 -6.98 7.97 10.21
CA TRP A 482 -7.63 8.15 8.93
C TRP A 482 -8.30 6.86 8.48
N ASP A 483 -9.62 6.84 8.44
CA ASP A 483 -10.45 5.71 8.04
C ASP A 483 -11.01 5.86 6.62
N GLN A 484 -11.03 4.77 5.87
CA GLN A 484 -11.74 4.70 4.60
C GLN A 484 -13.22 4.38 4.82
N MET A 485 -14.12 5.16 4.21
CA MET A 485 -15.57 5.10 4.43
C MET A 485 -16.34 4.36 3.32
N ASP A 486 -15.64 3.70 2.39
CA ASP A 486 -16.28 3.03 1.24
C ASP A 486 -16.71 1.61 1.61
N GLY A 487 -17.94 1.44 2.06
CA GLY A 487 -18.52 0.12 2.30
C GLY A 487 -19.02 -0.55 1.01
N SER A 488 -18.99 -1.88 0.96
CA SER A 488 -19.45 -2.65 -0.21
C SER A 488 -19.88 -4.06 0.15
N VAL A 489 -20.95 -4.51 -0.48
CA VAL A 489 -21.36 -5.94 -0.49
C VAL A 489 -20.39 -6.82 -1.30
N THR A 490 -19.56 -6.22 -2.15
CA THR A 490 -18.54 -6.95 -2.91
C THR A 490 -17.35 -7.23 -2.00
N GLN A 491 -17.05 -8.49 -1.79
CA GLN A 491 -15.89 -8.92 -1.01
C GLN A 491 -14.62 -8.80 -1.85
N ASN A 492 -13.69 -7.96 -1.40
CA ASN A 492 -12.39 -7.82 -2.04
C ASN A 492 -11.46 -8.96 -1.61
N ALA A 493 -10.75 -9.53 -2.57
CA ALA A 493 -9.76 -10.58 -2.29
C ALA A 493 -8.62 -10.05 -1.42
N ILE A 494 -8.14 -10.89 -0.49
CA ILE A 494 -6.94 -10.62 0.31
C ILE A 494 -5.87 -11.66 -0.07
N PRO A 495 -4.65 -11.26 -0.40
CA PRO A 495 -4.13 -9.87 -0.54
C PRO A 495 -4.82 -9.05 -1.63
N LEU A 496 -4.94 -7.74 -1.39
CA LEU A 496 -5.57 -6.82 -2.35
C LEU A 496 -4.80 -6.77 -3.67
N THR A 497 -5.50 -6.85 -4.79
CA THR A 497 -4.89 -6.86 -6.14
C THR A 497 -4.76 -5.48 -6.79
N GLY A 498 -5.41 -4.46 -6.24
CA GLY A 498 -5.49 -3.12 -6.82
C GLY A 498 -6.58 -2.95 -7.88
N GLY A 499 -7.21 -4.03 -8.34
CA GLY A 499 -8.30 -3.99 -9.33
C GLY A 499 -9.69 -3.73 -8.76
N ALA A 500 -9.83 -3.58 -7.44
CA ALA A 500 -11.10 -3.34 -6.78
C ALA A 500 -11.72 -1.99 -7.18
N THR A 501 -12.91 -2.02 -7.77
CA THR A 501 -13.65 -0.83 -8.19
C THR A 501 -14.55 -0.26 -7.11
N THR A 502 -14.89 -1.04 -6.09
CA THR A 502 -15.74 -0.70 -4.95
C THR A 502 -15.16 -1.27 -3.65
N GLY A 503 -15.70 -0.85 -2.51
CA GLY A 503 -15.33 -1.35 -1.20
C GLY A 503 -13.97 -0.86 -0.69
N PRO A 504 -13.59 -1.27 0.52
CA PRO A 504 -12.38 -0.79 1.16
C PRO A 504 -11.12 -1.40 0.54
N VAL A 505 -10.06 -0.59 0.45
CA VAL A 505 -8.73 -0.99 -0.05
C VAL A 505 -7.60 -0.49 0.86
N PHE A 506 -7.95 0.20 1.94
CA PHE A 506 -7.04 0.63 3.00
C PHE A 506 -7.65 0.29 4.36
N ARG A 507 -6.91 -0.46 5.15
CA ARG A 507 -7.32 -0.84 6.52
C ARG A 507 -7.30 0.38 7.46
N SER A 508 -8.06 0.34 8.54
CA SER A 508 -7.85 1.22 9.67
C SER A 508 -6.49 0.96 10.33
N ARG A 509 -5.95 1.97 11.01
CA ARG A 509 -4.66 1.92 11.69
C ARG A 509 -4.77 2.59 13.05
N PRO A 510 -4.03 2.14 14.07
CA PRO A 510 -3.99 2.84 15.34
C PRO A 510 -3.65 4.33 15.16
N ALA A 511 -4.27 5.17 15.97
CA ALA A 511 -4.07 6.62 15.92
C ALA A 511 -2.59 6.98 16.13
N THR A 512 -2.13 8.05 15.46
CA THR A 512 -0.77 8.58 15.55
C THR A 512 -0.76 10.03 16.04
N ALA A 513 0.37 10.52 16.55
CA ALA A 513 0.55 11.93 16.87
C ALA A 513 0.65 12.82 15.61
N SER A 514 0.91 12.23 14.45
CA SER A 514 0.99 12.91 13.16
C SER A 514 -0.38 13.10 12.53
N PRO A 515 -0.79 14.33 12.11
CA PRO A 515 -2.02 14.54 11.38
C PRO A 515 -1.99 14.00 9.93
N THR A 516 -0.84 13.46 9.50
CA THR A 516 -0.62 12.99 8.13
C THR A 516 -0.46 11.48 8.08
N ARG A 517 -1.27 10.82 7.26
CA ARG A 517 -1.12 9.38 6.95
C ARG A 517 -0.76 9.18 5.47
N SER A 518 0.16 8.25 5.23
CA SER A 518 0.49 7.74 3.89
C SER A 518 -0.40 6.55 3.51
N PHE A 519 -0.79 6.47 2.24
CA PHE A 519 -1.60 5.42 1.64
C PHE A 519 -0.88 4.82 0.41
N PRO A 520 -0.32 3.58 0.49
CA PRO A 520 -0.12 2.74 1.68
C PRO A 520 0.84 3.36 2.70
N ILE A 521 0.99 2.70 3.86
CA ILE A 521 1.96 3.17 4.85
C ILE A 521 3.38 3.15 4.27
N ARG A 522 4.21 4.06 4.77
CA ARG A 522 5.56 4.26 4.22
C ARG A 522 6.45 3.03 4.30
N SER A 523 6.34 2.22 5.36
CA SER A 523 7.11 0.97 5.49
C SER A 523 6.88 0.01 4.34
N ASP A 524 5.62 -0.13 3.86
CA ASP A 524 5.29 -1.00 2.73
C ASP A 524 5.89 -0.48 1.43
N LEU A 525 5.85 0.85 1.21
CA LEU A 525 6.48 1.49 0.05
C LEU A 525 8.00 1.29 0.06
N LEU A 526 8.65 1.46 1.23
CA LEU A 526 10.10 1.28 1.36
C LEU A 526 10.55 -0.17 1.17
N ALA A 527 9.71 -1.12 1.55
CA ALA A 527 9.92 -2.55 1.34
C ALA A 527 9.58 -3.01 -0.09
N ASN A 528 9.02 -2.15 -0.95
CA ASN A 528 8.40 -2.48 -2.23
C ASN A 528 7.40 -3.63 -2.09
N SER A 529 6.73 -3.72 -0.94
CA SER A 529 5.72 -4.72 -0.67
C SER A 529 4.34 -4.17 -1.01
N ASN A 530 3.51 -5.06 -1.50
CA ASN A 530 2.09 -4.80 -1.55
C ASN A 530 1.54 -5.24 -0.20
N GLY A 531 1.16 -4.30 0.65
CA GLY A 531 0.55 -4.60 1.92
C GLY A 531 -0.62 -5.56 1.78
N LEU A 532 -0.85 -6.40 2.79
CA LEU A 532 -1.91 -7.40 2.78
C LEU A 532 -3.28 -6.75 2.56
N ALA A 533 -3.55 -5.65 3.26
CA ALA A 533 -4.84 -4.95 3.30
C ALA A 533 -4.69 -3.43 3.05
N GLU A 534 -3.65 -3.02 2.33
CA GLU A 534 -3.47 -1.65 1.83
C GLU A 534 -2.96 -1.66 0.40
N ARG A 535 -3.75 -1.14 -0.54
CA ARG A 535 -3.38 -1.12 -1.95
C ARG A 535 -3.96 0.08 -2.69
N VAL A 536 -3.10 0.88 -3.31
CA VAL A 536 -3.59 1.92 -4.23
C VAL A 536 -4.26 1.27 -5.43
N PRO A 537 -5.48 1.69 -5.78
CA PRO A 537 -6.18 1.15 -6.95
C PRO A 537 -5.41 1.42 -8.24
N THR A 538 -5.28 0.38 -9.07
CA THR A 538 -4.75 0.48 -10.43
C THR A 538 -5.85 0.77 -11.46
N VAL A 539 -7.09 0.88 -11.00
CA VAL A 539 -8.28 1.25 -11.76
C VAL A 539 -8.80 2.62 -11.34
N ALA A 540 -9.53 3.28 -12.21
CA ALA A 540 -10.19 4.55 -11.90
C ALA A 540 -11.36 4.32 -10.95
N ARG A 541 -11.37 4.98 -9.79
CA ARG A 541 -12.46 4.96 -8.81
C ARG A 541 -12.39 6.17 -7.89
N SER A 542 -13.47 6.41 -7.15
CA SER A 542 -13.50 7.34 -6.01
C SER A 542 -13.33 6.58 -4.70
N MET A 543 -12.65 7.20 -3.73
CA MET A 543 -12.47 6.72 -2.37
C MET A 543 -12.78 7.87 -1.42
N ASN A 544 -13.47 7.58 -0.31
CA ASN A 544 -13.86 8.55 0.69
C ASN A 544 -13.16 8.26 2.02
N PHE A 545 -12.66 9.29 2.68
CA PHE A 545 -11.88 9.17 3.91
C PHE A 545 -12.37 10.15 4.96
N ARG A 546 -12.24 9.76 6.24
CA ARG A 546 -12.39 10.63 7.41
C ARG A 546 -11.13 10.56 8.25
N CYS A 547 -10.76 11.69 8.86
CA CYS A 547 -9.77 11.74 9.93
C CYS A 547 -10.50 11.90 11.26
N LEU A 548 -10.36 10.92 12.13
CA LEU A 548 -10.74 11.03 13.54
C LEU A 548 -9.62 11.72 14.30
N VAL A 549 -10.00 12.63 15.19
CA VAL A 549 -9.07 13.35 16.06
C VAL A 549 -9.54 13.19 17.50
N ARG A 550 -8.66 12.70 18.36
CA ARG A 550 -8.93 12.39 19.77
C ARG A 550 -8.01 13.18 20.70
N ASP A 551 -8.54 13.66 21.83
CA ASP A 551 -7.78 14.35 22.88
C ASP A 551 -7.36 13.42 24.05
N GLY A 552 -7.78 12.14 24.01
CA GLY A 552 -7.52 11.15 25.06
C GLY A 552 -8.35 11.35 26.34
N LEU A 553 -9.29 12.29 26.35
CA LEU A 553 -10.22 12.59 27.47
C LEU A 553 -11.69 12.38 27.06
N GLY A 554 -11.94 11.70 25.95
CA GLY A 554 -13.27 11.45 25.40
C GLY A 554 -13.76 12.51 24.43
N GLY A 555 -12.96 13.54 24.16
CA GLY A 555 -13.20 14.50 23.07
C GLY A 555 -12.81 13.90 21.73
N VAL A 556 -13.78 13.71 20.87
CA VAL A 556 -13.58 13.20 19.50
C VAL A 556 -14.28 14.12 18.51
N ALA A 557 -13.55 14.46 17.45
CA ALA A 557 -14.08 15.15 16.28
C ALA A 557 -13.56 14.47 15.00
N ASP A 558 -14.17 14.76 13.87
CA ASP A 558 -13.67 14.28 12.59
C ASP A 558 -13.82 15.32 11.45
N THR A 559 -13.29 14.94 10.28
CA THR A 559 -13.33 15.78 9.08
C THR A 559 -14.66 15.74 8.34
N PHE A 560 -15.68 15.03 8.82
CA PHE A 560 -17.00 15.03 8.20
C PHE A 560 -17.62 16.46 8.24
N ASN A 561 -18.24 16.89 7.15
CA ASN A 561 -18.96 18.14 7.09
C ASN A 561 -20.18 17.97 6.18
N GLY A 562 -21.35 17.81 6.81
CA GLY A 562 -22.62 17.60 6.11
C GLY A 562 -23.05 18.76 5.21
N ALA A 563 -22.50 19.98 5.41
CA ALA A 563 -22.75 21.13 4.56
C ALA A 563 -21.83 21.22 3.32
N ALA A 564 -20.76 20.40 3.27
CA ALA A 564 -19.80 20.37 2.16
C ALA A 564 -20.22 19.37 1.06
N ASN A 565 -19.67 19.52 -0.12
CA ASN A 565 -19.76 18.53 -1.21
C ASN A 565 -18.37 18.32 -1.82
N PRO A 566 -17.73 17.13 -1.58
CA PRO A 566 -18.24 16.00 -0.80
C PRO A 566 -18.22 16.28 0.71
N THR A 567 -19.04 15.55 1.45
CA THR A 567 -19.09 15.61 2.93
C THR A 567 -17.83 15.05 3.59
N GLU A 568 -17.15 14.10 2.93
CA GLU A 568 -15.90 13.43 3.32
C GLU A 568 -14.73 13.91 2.46
N VAL A 569 -13.52 13.52 2.80
CA VAL A 569 -12.35 13.76 1.95
C VAL A 569 -12.33 12.71 0.83
N ARG A 570 -12.47 13.15 -0.41
CA ARG A 570 -12.56 12.29 -1.59
C ARG A 570 -11.26 12.24 -2.38
N VAL A 571 -10.77 11.04 -2.67
CA VAL A 571 -9.63 10.80 -3.55
C VAL A 571 -10.09 10.00 -4.78
N ASN A 572 -9.96 10.59 -5.96
CA ASN A 572 -10.28 9.96 -7.23
C ASN A 572 -8.99 9.47 -7.90
N THR A 573 -8.89 8.18 -8.17
CA THR A 573 -7.83 7.65 -9.03
C THR A 573 -8.23 7.81 -10.50
N ILE A 574 -7.34 8.40 -11.30
CA ILE A 574 -7.55 8.72 -12.72
C ILE A 574 -6.66 7.79 -13.56
N ALA A 575 -7.23 7.17 -14.60
CA ALA A 575 -6.50 6.28 -15.49
C ALA A 575 -5.29 6.98 -16.14
N GLY A 576 -4.19 6.22 -16.33
CA GLY A 576 -2.94 6.70 -16.94
C GLY A 576 -1.70 6.48 -16.06
N GLY A 577 -1.88 6.15 -14.75
CA GLY A 577 -0.79 5.94 -13.80
C GLY A 577 0.05 4.67 -14.04
N PRO A 578 1.06 4.40 -13.19
CA PRO A 578 1.41 5.22 -12.00
C PRO A 578 2.30 6.43 -12.32
N PHE A 579 2.26 7.44 -11.47
CA PHE A 579 3.34 8.41 -11.30
C PHE A 579 4.45 7.73 -10.49
N SER A 580 5.69 7.67 -11.00
CA SER A 580 6.73 6.92 -10.30
C SER A 580 8.15 7.44 -10.59
N VAL A 581 9.02 7.37 -9.59
CA VAL A 581 10.45 7.67 -9.73
C VAL A 581 11.10 6.61 -10.61
N THR A 582 11.84 7.04 -11.63
CA THR A 582 12.55 6.13 -12.56
C THR A 582 14.06 6.20 -12.42
N ALA A 583 14.62 7.35 -11.97
CA ALA A 583 16.03 7.45 -11.59
C ALA A 583 16.23 8.51 -10.48
N PRO A 584 17.02 8.17 -9.41
CA PRO A 584 17.69 6.90 -9.17
C PRO A 584 16.68 5.86 -8.70
N ASN A 585 16.68 4.67 -9.28
CA ASN A 585 15.77 3.59 -8.89
C ASN A 585 16.48 2.23 -8.78
N THR A 586 17.80 2.25 -8.80
CA THR A 586 18.70 1.11 -8.60
C THR A 586 19.83 1.52 -7.66
N ASN A 587 20.62 0.55 -7.19
CA ASN A 587 21.79 0.84 -6.35
C ASN A 587 22.93 1.44 -7.19
N VAL A 588 22.85 2.75 -7.43
CA VAL A 588 23.85 3.54 -8.15
C VAL A 588 24.64 4.43 -7.18
N SER A 589 25.85 4.82 -7.58
CA SER A 589 26.64 5.80 -6.84
C SER A 589 26.58 7.16 -7.53
N TRP A 590 26.13 8.19 -6.83
CA TRP A 590 25.94 9.54 -7.33
C TRP A 590 26.76 10.56 -6.53
N SER A 591 27.22 11.62 -7.22
CA SER A 591 27.81 12.83 -6.61
C SER A 591 27.55 14.02 -7.50
N GLY A 592 27.59 15.22 -6.95
CA GLY A 592 27.46 16.46 -7.70
C GLY A 592 26.11 16.62 -8.40
N ASN A 593 26.13 17.16 -9.62
CA ASN A 593 24.93 17.42 -10.40
C ASN A 593 24.41 16.14 -11.07
N ARG A 594 23.12 15.81 -10.89
CA ARG A 594 22.47 14.58 -11.39
C ARG A 594 21.08 14.88 -11.91
N THR A 595 20.64 14.10 -12.87
CA THR A 595 19.27 14.16 -13.39
C THR A 595 18.42 13.12 -12.67
N VAL A 596 17.40 13.61 -11.94
CA VAL A 596 16.33 12.77 -11.40
C VAL A 596 15.24 12.66 -12.46
N THR A 597 14.70 11.45 -12.66
CA THR A 597 13.63 11.21 -13.64
C THR A 597 12.45 10.48 -13.04
N TRP A 598 11.27 10.70 -13.61
CA TRP A 598 10.01 10.06 -13.18
C TRP A 598 9.06 9.85 -14.35
N ALA A 599 8.23 8.82 -14.23
CA ALA A 599 7.11 8.61 -15.12
C ALA A 599 5.96 9.55 -14.72
N LEU A 600 5.39 10.25 -15.68
CA LEU A 600 4.30 11.22 -15.42
C LEU A 600 2.99 10.54 -15.03
N GLY A 601 2.66 9.37 -15.59
CA GLY A 601 1.43 8.67 -15.31
C GLY A 601 0.16 9.52 -15.55
N GLY A 602 0.20 10.48 -16.49
CA GLY A 602 -0.89 11.41 -16.74
C GLY A 602 -1.05 12.51 -15.68
N SER A 603 -0.13 12.61 -14.71
CA SER A 603 -0.25 13.58 -13.60
C SER A 603 -0.23 15.04 -14.02
N ASN A 604 0.37 15.39 -15.14
CA ASN A 604 0.44 16.74 -15.69
C ASN A 604 -0.77 17.12 -16.57
N ALA A 605 -1.66 16.18 -16.88
CA ALA A 605 -2.87 16.39 -17.68
C ALA A 605 -4.13 16.49 -16.81
N ALA A 606 -5.19 17.11 -17.35
CA ALA A 606 -6.50 17.14 -16.70
C ALA A 606 -7.09 15.72 -16.60
N PRO A 607 -7.79 15.39 -15.49
CA PRO A 607 -8.20 16.25 -14.38
C PRO A 607 -7.19 16.34 -13.21
N VAL A 608 -6.04 15.67 -13.27
CA VAL A 608 -5.01 15.73 -12.21
C VAL A 608 -4.31 17.09 -12.21
N SER A 609 -3.87 17.56 -13.39
CA SER A 609 -3.34 18.92 -13.65
C SER A 609 -2.22 19.38 -12.71
N CYS A 610 -1.35 18.46 -12.25
CA CYS A 610 -0.21 18.82 -11.41
C CYS A 610 0.89 19.48 -12.24
N ALA A 611 1.06 20.79 -12.10
CA ALA A 611 2.00 21.56 -12.90
C ALA A 611 3.47 21.42 -12.44
N SER A 612 3.70 21.20 -11.15
CA SER A 612 5.05 21.16 -10.57
C SER A 612 5.18 20.13 -9.45
N VAL A 613 6.42 19.75 -9.18
CA VAL A 613 6.79 18.77 -8.14
C VAL A 613 7.96 19.27 -7.31
N ASP A 614 8.06 18.80 -6.06
CA ASP A 614 9.25 18.91 -5.24
C ASP A 614 10.07 17.63 -5.34
N ILE A 615 11.40 17.77 -5.32
CA ILE A 615 12.35 16.65 -5.26
C ILE A 615 13.06 16.71 -3.92
N LEU A 616 12.88 15.66 -3.11
CA LEU A 616 13.40 15.59 -1.75
C LEU A 616 14.36 14.42 -1.61
N LEU A 617 15.34 14.58 -0.71
CA LEU A 617 16.35 13.57 -0.41
C LEU A 617 16.22 13.10 1.04
N SER A 618 16.25 11.79 1.18
CA SER A 618 16.49 11.07 2.42
C SER A 618 17.92 10.52 2.44
N THR A 619 18.51 10.43 3.62
CA THR A 619 19.79 9.75 3.87
C THR A 619 19.66 8.64 4.93
N ASP A 620 18.44 8.35 5.38
CA ASP A 620 18.10 7.38 6.42
C ASP A 620 17.25 6.20 5.90
N GLY A 621 17.39 5.88 4.60
CA GLY A 621 16.65 4.78 3.97
C GLY A 621 15.24 5.12 3.52
N GLY A 622 14.82 6.40 3.59
CA GLY A 622 13.48 6.86 3.21
C GLY A 622 12.55 7.07 4.40
N ASN A 623 13.04 6.96 5.63
CA ASN A 623 12.23 7.22 6.82
C ASN A 623 11.86 8.70 6.93
N THR A 624 12.83 9.59 6.68
CA THR A 624 12.61 11.04 6.62
C THR A 624 13.18 11.66 5.34
N PHE A 625 12.62 12.79 4.92
CA PHE A 625 13.06 13.54 3.73
C PHE A 625 13.30 15.02 4.06
N PRO A 626 14.33 15.34 4.88
CA PRO A 626 14.55 16.70 5.38
C PRO A 626 15.18 17.63 4.34
N THR A 627 15.82 17.10 3.29
CA THR A 627 16.56 17.90 2.32
C THR A 627 15.77 18.09 1.05
N VAL A 628 15.43 19.35 0.72
CA VAL A 628 14.81 19.71 -0.56
C VAL A 628 15.91 19.93 -1.59
N LEU A 629 16.00 19.07 -2.60
CA LEU A 629 16.95 19.18 -3.71
C LEU A 629 16.47 20.18 -4.76
N ALA A 630 15.17 20.18 -5.04
CA ALA A 630 14.54 21.15 -5.94
C ALA A 630 13.09 21.35 -5.53
N SER A 631 12.60 22.58 -5.58
CA SER A 631 11.24 22.94 -5.19
C SER A 631 10.47 23.50 -6.39
N ALA A 632 9.21 23.06 -6.52
CA ALA A 632 8.25 23.52 -7.54
C ALA A 632 8.81 23.46 -8.98
N VAL A 633 9.61 22.45 -9.31
CA VAL A 633 10.10 22.25 -10.68
C VAL A 633 8.97 21.76 -11.57
N PRO A 634 8.98 22.09 -12.88
CA PRO A 634 7.95 21.62 -13.80
C PRO A 634 7.79 20.10 -13.77
N ASN A 635 6.54 19.64 -13.76
CA ASN A 635 6.22 18.21 -13.83
C ASN A 635 6.36 17.71 -15.27
N SER A 636 7.62 17.64 -15.75
CA SER A 636 7.99 17.28 -17.13
C SER A 636 8.63 15.90 -17.29
N GLY A 637 8.78 15.14 -16.18
CA GLY A 637 9.41 13.82 -16.18
C GLY A 637 10.91 13.82 -15.85
N SER A 638 11.56 14.98 -15.74
CA SER A 638 12.98 15.07 -15.36
C SER A 638 13.35 16.42 -14.80
N ALA A 639 14.35 16.45 -13.90
CA ALA A 639 14.98 17.67 -13.43
C ALA A 639 16.43 17.41 -13.00
N ASN A 640 17.30 18.42 -13.19
CA ASN A 640 18.65 18.39 -12.69
C ASN A 640 18.69 18.87 -11.23
N VAL A 641 19.37 18.13 -10.37
CA VAL A 641 19.54 18.44 -8.95
C VAL A 641 21.01 18.37 -8.55
N LEU A 642 21.41 19.24 -7.65
CA LEU A 642 22.75 19.19 -7.03
C LEU A 642 22.63 18.41 -5.71
N LEU A 643 23.30 17.26 -5.64
CA LEU A 643 23.35 16.49 -4.40
C LEU A 643 24.27 17.17 -3.38
N PRO A 644 23.91 17.15 -2.07
CA PRO A 644 24.79 17.63 -1.03
C PRO A 644 26.06 16.79 -0.95
N ASN A 645 27.18 17.40 -0.57
CA ASN A 645 28.47 16.71 -0.43
C ASN A 645 28.54 15.96 0.91
N ILE A 646 27.73 14.91 1.04
CA ILE A 646 27.65 14.03 2.21
C ILE A 646 27.71 12.58 1.73
N ALA A 647 28.49 11.75 2.43
CA ALA A 647 28.49 10.31 2.14
C ALA A 647 27.26 9.65 2.77
N SER A 648 26.52 8.86 1.99
CA SER A 648 25.41 8.03 2.47
C SER A 648 25.28 6.79 1.58
N SER A 649 25.10 5.63 2.18
CA SER A 649 24.77 4.37 1.46
C SER A 649 23.27 4.06 1.48
N THR A 650 22.47 4.88 2.14
CA THR A 650 21.04 4.69 2.35
C THR A 650 20.20 5.85 1.80
N ALA A 651 20.71 6.54 0.76
CA ALA A 651 19.98 7.64 0.15
C ALA A 651 18.75 7.17 -0.64
N ARG A 652 17.66 7.94 -0.55
CA ARG A 652 16.42 7.77 -1.33
C ARG A 652 15.93 9.12 -1.86
N ILE A 653 15.26 9.10 -3.01
CA ILE A 653 14.55 10.26 -3.56
C ILE A 653 13.05 10.09 -3.35
N MET A 654 12.40 11.20 -2.97
CA MET A 654 10.95 11.37 -3.05
C MET A 654 10.65 12.44 -4.09
N ILE A 655 9.68 12.18 -4.96
CA ILE A 655 9.09 13.20 -5.82
C ILE A 655 7.64 13.41 -5.37
N ARG A 656 7.33 14.60 -4.93
CA ARG A 656 6.05 14.98 -4.33
C ARG A 656 5.36 16.04 -5.16
N ALA A 657 4.08 15.85 -5.45
CA ALA A 657 3.25 16.84 -6.14
C ALA A 657 3.15 18.14 -5.33
N VAL A 658 3.20 19.28 -6.01
CA VAL A 658 2.91 20.60 -5.43
C VAL A 658 1.45 20.93 -5.72
N GLY A 659 0.70 21.25 -4.65
CA GLY A 659 -0.75 21.51 -4.75
C GLY A 659 -1.61 20.27 -4.96
N ASN A 660 -1.04 19.06 -4.76
CA ASN A 660 -1.76 17.80 -4.75
C ASN A 660 -1.16 16.87 -3.69
N ILE A 661 -1.74 15.69 -3.48
CA ILE A 661 -1.42 14.78 -2.36
C ILE A 661 -0.53 13.60 -2.74
N PHE A 662 -0.32 13.33 -4.03
CA PHE A 662 0.42 12.15 -4.48
C PHE A 662 1.93 12.36 -4.47
N TYR A 663 2.65 11.26 -4.36
CA TYR A 663 4.11 11.22 -4.39
C TYR A 663 4.59 9.83 -4.82
N ASP A 664 5.88 9.69 -5.05
CA ASP A 664 6.53 8.39 -5.14
C ASP A 664 7.96 8.42 -4.59
N LEU A 665 8.47 7.25 -4.23
CA LEU A 665 9.80 7.03 -3.66
C LEU A 665 10.64 6.19 -4.61
N SER A 666 11.96 6.46 -4.68
CA SER A 666 12.87 5.51 -5.34
C SER A 666 12.80 4.13 -4.66
N ASN A 667 12.70 3.06 -5.46
CA ASN A 667 12.43 1.70 -4.95
C ASN A 667 13.57 1.09 -4.15
N THR A 668 14.81 1.60 -4.31
CA THR A 668 15.96 1.09 -3.58
C THR A 668 16.88 2.21 -3.13
N ASN A 669 17.72 1.92 -2.17
CA ASN A 669 18.73 2.84 -1.72
C ASN A 669 19.78 3.05 -2.83
N PHE A 670 20.27 4.28 -2.96
CA PHE A 670 21.45 4.59 -3.75
C PHE A 670 22.54 5.21 -2.85
N THR A 671 23.77 5.24 -3.36
CA THR A 671 24.90 5.76 -2.61
C THR A 671 25.21 7.18 -3.04
N ILE A 672 25.35 8.11 -2.10
CA ILE A 672 25.94 9.42 -2.33
C ILE A 672 27.41 9.32 -1.91
N VAL A 673 28.31 9.63 -2.86
CA VAL A 673 29.74 9.70 -2.60
C VAL A 673 30.18 11.16 -2.50
N ASN A 674 31.20 11.42 -1.70
CA ASN A 674 31.74 12.77 -1.57
C ASN A 674 32.21 13.31 -2.92
N ILE A 675 31.98 14.60 -3.15
CA ILE A 675 32.48 15.31 -4.34
C ILE A 675 34.01 15.38 -4.24
N PRO A 676 34.73 14.90 -5.23
CA PRO A 676 36.19 15.03 -5.25
C PRO A 676 36.64 16.50 -5.13
N ALA A 677 37.67 16.77 -4.34
CA ALA A 677 38.16 18.13 -4.13
C ALA A 677 38.79 18.76 -5.41
N GLY A 678 39.24 17.93 -6.38
CA GLY A 678 39.80 18.33 -7.65
C GLY A 678 38.77 18.41 -8.79
N VAL A 679 39.25 18.34 -10.01
CA VAL A 679 38.44 18.13 -11.21
C VAL A 679 38.05 16.66 -11.31
N ASP A 680 36.77 16.38 -11.51
CA ASP A 680 36.22 15.03 -11.69
C ASP A 680 35.42 14.96 -12.99
N PHE A 681 36.06 14.55 -14.06
CA PHE A 681 35.39 14.36 -15.36
C PHE A 681 34.49 13.13 -15.30
N GLN A 682 33.28 13.28 -15.82
CA GLN A 682 32.28 12.22 -15.94
C GLN A 682 31.64 12.25 -17.33
N SER A 683 31.18 11.10 -17.82
CA SER A 683 30.34 11.05 -19.01
C SER A 683 29.01 11.80 -18.74
N ASN A 684 28.52 12.53 -19.74
CA ASN A 684 27.27 13.29 -19.65
C ASN A 684 26.18 12.75 -20.59
N GLY A 685 26.18 11.45 -20.84
CA GLY A 685 25.23 10.77 -21.71
C GLY A 685 25.92 9.99 -22.84
N ASN A 686 25.09 9.45 -23.72
CA ASN A 686 25.56 8.73 -24.88
C ASN A 686 26.04 9.69 -25.99
N PRO A 687 26.98 9.25 -26.85
CA PRO A 687 27.33 9.99 -28.04
C PRO A 687 26.14 10.28 -28.95
N THR A 688 26.00 11.49 -29.42
CA THR A 688 25.09 11.83 -30.52
C THR A 688 25.82 11.58 -31.84
N LEU A 689 25.15 10.93 -32.77
CA LEU A 689 25.72 10.56 -34.05
C LEU A 689 25.04 11.25 -35.22
N SER A 690 25.79 11.43 -36.30
CA SER A 690 25.30 11.90 -37.61
C SER A 690 26.12 11.22 -38.70
N ASP A 691 25.44 10.66 -39.69
CA ASP A 691 25.95 9.91 -40.84
C ASP A 691 25.65 10.61 -42.16
N ASN A 692 25.38 11.93 -42.12
CA ASN A 692 25.10 12.73 -43.34
C ASN A 692 26.31 13.27 -44.07
N THR A 693 27.50 12.67 -43.87
CA THR A 693 28.77 13.06 -44.48
C THR A 693 29.45 11.84 -45.08
N GLY A 694 30.34 12.06 -46.02
CA GLY A 694 31.05 11.00 -46.76
C GLY A 694 30.07 10.17 -47.60
N ASN A 695 30.06 8.87 -47.39
CA ASN A 695 29.10 7.93 -48.03
C ASN A 695 27.99 7.48 -47.07
N GLY A 696 27.73 8.22 -46.02
CA GLY A 696 26.62 7.92 -45.10
C GLY A 696 25.26 8.06 -45.78
N ASN A 697 24.31 7.26 -45.36
CA ASN A 697 22.99 7.19 -45.97
C ASN A 697 21.95 8.13 -45.31
N SER A 698 22.38 8.93 -44.31
CA SER A 698 21.59 9.93 -43.57
C SER A 698 20.37 9.32 -42.84
N ASN A 699 20.45 8.06 -42.43
CA ASN A 699 19.39 7.38 -41.70
C ASN A 699 19.49 7.58 -40.16
N GLY A 700 20.55 8.24 -39.71
CA GLY A 700 20.79 8.54 -38.29
C GLY A 700 21.36 7.35 -37.51
N ARG A 701 22.01 6.41 -38.14
CA ARG A 701 22.55 5.17 -37.58
C ARG A 701 23.99 4.95 -38.01
N ILE A 702 24.59 3.91 -37.49
CA ILE A 702 25.90 3.46 -37.90
C ILE A 702 25.72 2.19 -38.75
N ASP A 703 26.10 2.22 -40.01
CA ASP A 703 26.00 1.05 -40.89
C ASP A 703 27.39 0.58 -41.36
N PRO A 704 27.58 -0.75 -41.60
CA PRO A 704 28.81 -1.28 -42.14
C PRO A 704 29.14 -0.70 -43.53
N GLY A 705 30.41 -0.23 -43.68
CA GLY A 705 30.88 0.38 -44.93
C GLY A 705 30.85 1.91 -44.92
N GLU A 706 30.27 2.56 -43.93
CA GLU A 706 30.28 4.03 -43.82
C GLU A 706 31.66 4.58 -43.49
N SER A 707 32.05 5.64 -44.20
CA SER A 707 33.42 6.19 -44.17
C SER A 707 33.59 7.39 -43.25
N ASP A 708 32.49 8.04 -42.78
CA ASP A 708 32.56 9.29 -42.01
C ASP A 708 31.32 9.48 -41.12
N VAL A 709 31.14 8.59 -40.15
CA VAL A 709 30.10 8.77 -39.14
C VAL A 709 30.60 9.73 -38.05
N ARG A 710 29.88 10.80 -37.83
CA ARG A 710 30.24 11.88 -36.88
C ARG A 710 29.67 11.63 -35.47
N LEU A 711 30.54 11.80 -34.46
CA LEU A 711 30.17 11.59 -33.04
C LEU A 711 30.44 12.86 -32.23
N VAL A 712 29.41 13.33 -31.53
CA VAL A 712 29.50 14.35 -30.49
C VAL A 712 29.35 13.67 -29.14
N ILE A 713 30.36 13.76 -28.28
CA ILE A 713 30.43 13.02 -27.03
C ILE A 713 30.40 14.00 -25.86
N PRO A 714 29.31 14.11 -25.10
CA PRO A 714 29.22 15.05 -24.00
C PRO A 714 29.96 14.55 -22.76
N ILE A 715 30.65 15.47 -22.07
CA ILE A 715 31.30 15.25 -20.79
C ILE A 715 30.88 16.33 -19.77
N ARG A 716 31.07 16.07 -18.48
CA ARG A 716 30.84 17.05 -17.42
C ARG A 716 31.90 16.96 -16.34
N ASN A 717 31.96 18.01 -15.53
CA ASN A 717 32.82 18.08 -14.36
C ASN A 717 31.99 18.07 -13.08
N ASN A 718 32.09 17.00 -12.31
CA ASN A 718 31.43 16.85 -11.00
C ASN A 718 32.37 17.23 -9.83
N GLY A 719 33.63 17.57 -10.11
CA GLY A 719 34.61 17.94 -9.10
C GLY A 719 34.41 19.36 -8.57
N ALA A 720 34.96 19.64 -7.40
CA ALA A 720 34.88 20.95 -6.75
C ALA A 720 35.78 22.03 -7.41
N THR A 721 36.62 21.67 -8.38
CA THR A 721 37.53 22.58 -9.10
C THR A 721 37.16 22.62 -10.58
N ALA A 722 37.21 23.80 -11.21
CA ALA A 722 36.97 23.93 -12.64
C ALA A 722 38.09 23.26 -13.47
N GLY A 723 37.72 22.56 -14.55
CA GLY A 723 38.64 21.97 -15.52
C GLY A 723 38.87 22.93 -16.69
N SER A 724 40.14 23.25 -16.99
CA SER A 724 40.53 24.12 -18.12
C SER A 724 41.49 23.41 -19.06
N GLY A 725 41.51 23.84 -20.32
CA GLY A 725 42.36 23.22 -21.36
C GLY A 725 41.99 21.76 -21.60
N VAL A 726 40.69 21.43 -21.55
CA VAL A 726 40.19 20.06 -21.62
C VAL A 726 40.27 19.55 -23.08
N THR A 727 40.84 18.35 -23.26
CA THR A 727 40.91 17.65 -24.57
C THR A 727 40.39 16.22 -24.42
N GLY A 728 39.70 15.71 -25.42
CA GLY A 728 39.30 14.31 -25.51
C GLY A 728 39.95 13.60 -26.68
N THR A 729 40.56 12.44 -26.45
CA THR A 729 41.13 11.58 -27.47
C THR A 729 40.34 10.32 -27.60
N LEU A 730 39.68 10.10 -28.77
CA LEU A 730 38.88 8.92 -29.08
C LEU A 730 39.75 7.77 -29.57
N VAL A 731 39.55 6.60 -29.03
CA VAL A 731 40.22 5.36 -29.41
C VAL A 731 39.14 4.31 -29.75
N SER A 732 39.33 3.63 -30.89
CA SER A 732 38.49 2.46 -31.21
C SER A 732 39.11 1.19 -30.63
N ASN A 733 38.31 0.42 -29.91
CA ASN A 733 38.66 -0.91 -29.40
C ASN A 733 38.13 -2.02 -30.34
N THR A 734 37.43 -1.64 -31.41
CA THR A 734 36.86 -2.56 -32.40
C THR A 734 37.73 -2.55 -33.65
N PRO A 735 38.40 -3.65 -34.03
CA PRO A 735 39.37 -3.67 -35.15
C PRO A 735 38.81 -3.22 -36.50
N THR A 736 37.53 -3.41 -36.74
CA THR A 736 36.81 -3.03 -37.97
C THR A 736 36.28 -1.59 -37.93
N VAL A 737 36.63 -0.81 -36.91
CA VAL A 737 36.26 0.60 -36.79
C VAL A 737 37.53 1.44 -36.61
N THR A 738 37.73 2.43 -37.45
CA THR A 738 38.88 3.32 -37.40
C THR A 738 38.47 4.77 -37.20
N ILE A 739 39.28 5.53 -36.43
CA ILE A 739 39.08 6.97 -36.26
C ILE A 739 39.61 7.68 -37.51
N VAL A 740 38.80 8.56 -38.10
CA VAL A 740 39.13 9.33 -39.30
C VAL A 740 39.59 10.73 -38.90
N GLY A 741 40.74 11.14 -39.42
CA GLY A 741 41.35 12.44 -39.11
C GLY A 741 41.98 12.51 -37.72
N SER A 742 41.91 13.65 -37.04
CA SER A 742 42.49 13.81 -35.68
C SER A 742 41.70 13.05 -34.65
N PRO A 743 42.29 12.15 -33.87
CA PRO A 743 41.58 11.45 -32.79
C PRO A 743 41.35 12.35 -31.56
N THR A 744 42.00 13.53 -31.49
CA THR A 744 41.89 14.44 -30.37
C THR A 744 41.10 15.68 -30.72
N ARG A 745 40.13 16.04 -29.85
CA ARG A 745 39.29 17.22 -29.98
C ARG A 745 39.32 18.03 -28.69
N PRO A 746 39.30 19.37 -28.74
CA PRO A 746 39.14 20.22 -27.58
C PRO A 746 37.70 20.21 -27.09
N TYR A 747 37.52 20.39 -25.78
CA TYR A 747 36.28 20.65 -25.08
C TYR A 747 36.34 22.08 -24.52
N PRO A 748 35.20 22.70 -24.22
CA PRO A 748 35.17 23.96 -23.48
C PRO A 748 35.73 23.77 -22.06
N ASP A 749 36.13 24.86 -21.43
CA ASP A 749 36.42 24.81 -20.01
C ASP A 749 35.16 24.43 -19.20
N LEU A 750 35.29 23.50 -18.29
CA LEU A 750 34.19 22.92 -17.55
C LEU A 750 34.15 23.47 -16.11
N ALA A 751 33.15 24.27 -15.79
CA ALA A 751 32.97 24.84 -14.46
C ALA A 751 32.90 23.75 -13.39
N ALA A 752 33.25 24.07 -12.14
CA ALA A 752 33.10 23.17 -11.00
C ALA A 752 31.63 22.80 -10.80
N LEU A 753 31.36 21.53 -10.47
CA LEU A 753 30.07 20.96 -10.10
C LEU A 753 28.98 20.95 -11.20
N THR A 754 29.00 21.90 -12.10
CA THR A 754 27.93 22.11 -13.08
C THR A 754 28.40 22.19 -14.52
N GLY A 755 29.71 22.23 -14.76
CA GLY A 755 30.30 22.36 -16.11
C GLY A 755 30.00 21.12 -16.94
N ALA A 756 29.33 21.32 -18.07
CA ALA A 756 29.12 20.29 -19.09
C ALA A 756 29.46 20.88 -20.47
N GLY A 757 29.94 20.05 -21.37
CA GLY A 757 30.27 20.49 -22.71
C GLY A 757 30.54 19.35 -23.67
N ASP A 758 30.42 19.67 -24.95
CA ASP A 758 30.65 18.78 -26.06
C ASP A 758 32.02 19.03 -26.67
N ASN A 759 32.54 18.03 -27.39
CA ASN A 759 33.73 18.27 -28.24
C ASN A 759 33.44 19.36 -29.27
N ALA A 760 34.34 20.33 -29.40
CA ALA A 760 34.20 21.52 -30.25
C ALA A 760 34.01 21.21 -31.75
N SER A 761 34.44 20.03 -32.18
CA SER A 761 34.12 19.46 -33.48
C SER A 761 33.97 17.95 -33.40
N ALA A 762 33.02 17.38 -34.11
CA ALA A 762 32.70 15.95 -34.06
C ALA A 762 33.94 15.08 -34.32
N PHE A 763 34.05 13.96 -33.61
CA PHE A 763 34.92 12.87 -33.99
C PHE A 763 34.35 12.21 -35.25
N ALA A 764 35.18 11.62 -36.06
CA ALA A 764 34.74 10.84 -37.22
C ALA A 764 35.22 9.40 -37.12
N ILE A 765 34.36 8.46 -37.42
CA ILE A 765 34.72 7.04 -37.51
C ILE A 765 34.36 6.48 -38.89
N ARG A 766 35.15 5.50 -39.30
CA ARG A 766 34.86 4.64 -40.46
C ARG A 766 34.54 3.25 -39.92
N VAL A 767 33.48 2.67 -40.41
CA VAL A 767 33.09 1.27 -40.14
C VAL A 767 33.40 0.44 -41.39
N ASP A 768 34.23 -0.56 -41.24
CA ASP A 768 34.56 -1.47 -42.35
C ASP A 768 33.33 -2.23 -42.85
N SER A 769 33.23 -2.48 -44.16
CA SER A 769 32.10 -3.24 -44.71
C SER A 769 32.03 -4.69 -44.25
N SER A 770 33.11 -5.22 -43.68
CA SER A 770 33.15 -6.54 -43.05
C SER A 770 32.62 -6.55 -41.62
N HIS A 771 32.31 -5.39 -41.03
CA HIS A 771 31.71 -5.33 -39.66
C HIS A 771 30.30 -5.94 -39.67
N PRO A 772 30.00 -6.92 -38.79
CA PRO A 772 28.69 -7.58 -38.84
C PRO A 772 27.57 -6.61 -38.43
N CYS A 773 26.46 -6.63 -39.16
CA CYS A 773 25.26 -5.88 -38.80
C CYS A 773 24.76 -6.31 -37.42
N GLY A 774 24.41 -5.34 -36.56
CA GLY A 774 24.02 -5.57 -35.18
C GLY A 774 25.17 -5.82 -34.23
N ALA A 775 26.39 -5.85 -34.71
CA ALA A 775 27.54 -6.03 -33.83
C ALA A 775 27.88 -4.76 -33.05
N GLY A 776 28.45 -4.97 -31.85
CA GLY A 776 28.84 -3.88 -30.96
C GLY A 776 30.12 -3.18 -31.43
N ILE A 777 30.11 -1.86 -31.32
CA ILE A 777 31.30 -1.00 -31.51
C ILE A 777 31.72 -0.49 -30.13
N SER A 778 32.94 -0.82 -29.72
CA SER A 778 33.52 -0.35 -28.46
C SER A 778 34.50 0.79 -28.72
N LEU A 779 34.24 1.93 -28.06
CA LEU A 779 35.08 3.13 -28.16
C LEU A 779 35.49 3.57 -26.75
N THR A 780 36.70 4.13 -26.60
CA THR A 780 37.17 4.77 -25.38
C THR A 780 37.50 6.23 -25.65
N LEU A 781 36.87 7.15 -24.89
CA LEU A 781 37.24 8.55 -24.87
C LEU A 781 38.19 8.81 -23.68
N ASN A 782 39.44 9.11 -23.97
CA ASN A 782 40.41 9.56 -22.96
C ASN A 782 40.35 11.09 -22.86
N VAL A 783 39.85 11.58 -21.73
CA VAL A 783 39.80 13.02 -21.43
C VAL A 783 41.02 13.43 -20.63
N SER A 784 41.66 14.53 -21.02
CA SER A 784 42.87 15.05 -20.39
C SER A 784 42.78 16.55 -20.18
N SER A 785 43.28 17.02 -19.05
CA SER A 785 43.51 18.42 -18.74
C SER A 785 44.74 18.55 -17.81
N PRO A 786 45.29 19.76 -17.62
CA PRO A 786 46.38 19.96 -16.64
C PRO A 786 46.02 19.56 -15.20
N GLN A 787 44.72 19.48 -14.88
CA GLN A 787 44.23 19.25 -13.51
C GLN A 787 43.81 17.79 -13.26
N SER A 788 43.36 17.04 -14.32
CA SER A 788 42.85 15.68 -14.17
C SER A 788 42.74 14.95 -15.48
N ASN A 789 42.75 13.60 -15.44
CA ASN A 789 42.51 12.72 -16.57
C ASN A 789 41.37 11.75 -16.23
N ALA A 790 40.59 11.34 -17.26
CA ALA A 790 39.55 10.33 -17.15
C ALA A 790 39.45 9.52 -18.45
N ALA A 791 38.85 8.32 -18.38
CA ALA A 791 38.56 7.50 -19.55
C ALA A 791 37.11 6.98 -19.47
N PHE A 792 36.40 7.10 -20.58
CA PHE A 792 35.00 6.67 -20.70
C PHE A 792 34.86 5.68 -21.84
N ASN A 793 34.22 4.54 -21.53
CA ASN A 793 33.93 3.52 -22.53
C ASN A 793 32.50 3.69 -23.04
N TYR A 794 32.32 3.65 -24.35
CA TYR A 794 31.03 3.70 -25.01
C TYR A 794 30.84 2.43 -25.83
N SER A 795 29.62 1.90 -25.79
CA SER A 795 29.22 0.77 -26.61
C SER A 795 28.11 1.25 -27.55
N LEU A 796 28.38 1.23 -28.84
CA LEU A 796 27.39 1.53 -29.88
C LEU A 796 27.10 0.25 -30.66
N THR A 797 26.07 0.23 -31.48
CA THR A 797 25.73 -0.92 -32.33
C THR A 797 25.47 -0.45 -33.75
N THR A 798 25.77 -1.30 -34.73
CA THR A 798 25.44 -1.04 -36.15
C THR A 798 23.99 -1.43 -36.43
N GLY A 799 23.33 -0.69 -37.32
CA GLY A 799 21.98 -0.95 -37.80
C GLY A 799 20.89 -0.70 -36.74
N VAL A 800 19.72 -1.25 -36.97
CA VAL A 800 18.58 -1.27 -36.04
C VAL A 800 18.58 -2.60 -35.32
N ALA A 801 18.57 -2.58 -34.00
CA ALA A 801 18.21 -3.77 -33.21
C ALA A 801 16.83 -4.25 -33.68
N GLY A 802 16.69 -5.52 -34.04
CA GLY A 802 15.39 -6.09 -34.35
C GLY A 802 14.47 -5.87 -33.17
N SER A 803 13.30 -5.24 -33.36
CA SER A 803 12.36 -4.95 -32.30
C SER A 803 11.78 -6.26 -31.79
N SER A 804 11.94 -6.56 -30.49
CA SER A 804 11.45 -7.79 -29.87
C SER A 804 9.97 -7.73 -29.51
N ASP A 805 9.27 -6.59 -29.68
CA ASP A 805 7.96 -6.35 -29.12
C ASP A 805 6.83 -6.20 -30.16
N VAL A 806 7.10 -6.43 -31.42
CA VAL A 806 6.06 -6.40 -32.48
C VAL A 806 5.45 -7.80 -32.66
N PRO A 807 4.15 -8.00 -32.34
CA PRO A 807 3.48 -9.27 -32.54
C PRO A 807 3.50 -9.68 -34.02
N GLN A 808 3.98 -10.89 -34.33
CA GLN A 808 3.95 -11.47 -35.67
C GLN A 808 2.75 -12.40 -35.79
N ASN A 809 1.91 -12.17 -36.79
CA ASN A 809 0.68 -12.94 -37.02
C ASN A 809 0.91 -14.02 -38.10
N PHE A 810 0.71 -15.27 -37.71
CA PHE A 810 0.75 -16.41 -38.63
C PHE A 810 -0.68 -16.87 -38.86
N ASN A 811 -1.30 -16.38 -39.95
CA ASN A 811 -2.68 -16.67 -40.25
C ASN A 811 -2.76 -18.04 -40.99
N TYR A 812 -3.72 -18.85 -40.58
CA TYR A 812 -4.06 -20.06 -41.31
C TYR A 812 -4.62 -19.71 -42.70
N SER A 813 -3.98 -20.24 -43.72
CA SER A 813 -4.31 -20.01 -45.14
C SER A 813 -4.84 -21.26 -45.85
N GLY A 814 -5.07 -22.35 -45.10
CA GLY A 814 -5.60 -23.60 -45.62
C GLY A 814 -7.12 -23.59 -45.88
N PRO A 815 -7.67 -24.68 -46.42
CA PRO A 815 -9.13 -24.82 -46.67
C PRO A 815 -9.90 -24.86 -45.34
N VAL A 816 -11.20 -24.64 -45.44
CA VAL A 816 -12.14 -24.86 -44.33
C VAL A 816 -12.10 -26.34 -43.93
N VAL A 817 -11.96 -26.63 -42.64
CA VAL A 817 -11.88 -27.99 -42.10
C VAL A 817 -13.16 -28.29 -41.32
N ALA A 818 -13.91 -29.31 -41.77
CA ALA A 818 -15.11 -29.74 -41.08
C ALA A 818 -14.79 -30.40 -39.73
N ILE A 819 -15.64 -30.15 -38.73
CA ILE A 819 -15.66 -30.82 -37.43
C ILE A 819 -16.90 -31.72 -37.43
N PRO A 820 -16.76 -32.99 -37.83
CA PRO A 820 -17.90 -33.94 -37.79
C PRO A 820 -18.22 -34.33 -36.34
N ASP A 821 -19.44 -34.69 -36.10
CA ASP A 821 -19.95 -35.17 -34.82
C ASP A 821 -19.07 -36.30 -34.22
N LEU A 822 -18.80 -36.23 -32.93
CA LEU A 822 -18.00 -37.18 -32.15
C LEU A 822 -16.58 -37.45 -32.70
N THR A 823 -15.97 -36.49 -33.40
CA THR A 823 -14.65 -36.70 -34.03
C THR A 823 -13.60 -35.74 -33.49
N THR A 824 -12.36 -36.11 -33.74
CA THR A 824 -11.18 -35.24 -33.48
C THR A 824 -10.54 -34.86 -34.80
N VAL A 825 -10.40 -33.57 -35.06
CA VAL A 825 -9.74 -33.05 -36.27
C VAL A 825 -8.44 -32.35 -35.89
N ASN A 826 -7.41 -32.54 -36.75
CA ASN A 826 -6.11 -31.91 -36.56
C ASN A 826 -5.82 -31.01 -37.76
N VAL A 827 -5.42 -29.77 -37.50
CA VAL A 827 -5.06 -28.80 -38.52
C VAL A 827 -3.61 -28.40 -38.29
N ASP A 828 -2.75 -28.82 -39.22
CA ASP A 828 -1.32 -28.46 -39.24
C ASP A 828 -1.12 -27.15 -40.01
N PHE A 829 -0.29 -26.26 -39.46
CA PHE A 829 0.07 -25.01 -40.13
C PHE A 829 1.53 -24.65 -39.80
N LEU A 830 2.19 -24.04 -40.80
CA LEU A 830 3.61 -23.74 -40.74
C LEU A 830 3.87 -22.33 -40.21
N VAL A 831 4.72 -22.22 -39.21
CA VAL A 831 5.35 -20.98 -38.78
C VAL A 831 6.80 -20.99 -39.22
N SER A 832 7.25 -19.91 -39.83
CA SER A 832 8.65 -19.79 -40.32
C SER A 832 9.09 -18.33 -40.39
N GLY A 833 10.43 -18.12 -40.43
CA GLY A 833 10.99 -16.80 -40.60
C GLY A 833 11.22 -16.02 -39.28
N LEU A 834 11.02 -16.67 -38.15
CA LEU A 834 11.33 -16.10 -36.85
C LEU A 834 12.73 -16.51 -36.39
N SER A 835 13.48 -15.59 -35.75
CA SER A 835 14.79 -15.88 -35.17
C SER A 835 14.72 -15.76 -33.63
N GLY A 836 15.08 -16.84 -32.92
CA GLY A 836 15.11 -16.87 -31.46
C GLY A 836 13.84 -17.50 -30.80
N PRO A 837 13.80 -17.61 -29.49
CA PRO A 837 12.71 -18.27 -28.76
C PRO A 837 11.47 -17.38 -28.61
N ILE A 838 10.33 -18.00 -28.37
CA ILE A 838 9.06 -17.33 -28.04
C ILE A 838 9.20 -16.60 -26.71
N ASN A 839 8.85 -15.31 -26.64
CA ASN A 839 8.76 -14.54 -25.39
C ASN A 839 7.32 -14.51 -24.87
N ASP A 840 6.36 -14.38 -25.79
CA ASP A 840 4.93 -14.46 -25.51
C ASP A 840 4.20 -14.99 -26.72
N LEU A 841 3.08 -15.70 -26.50
CA LEU A 841 2.30 -16.32 -27.54
C LEU A 841 0.83 -16.19 -27.27
N ASN A 842 0.08 -15.70 -28.25
CA ASN A 842 -1.37 -15.64 -28.21
C ASN A 842 -1.95 -16.44 -29.40
N PHE A 843 -3.17 -16.96 -29.22
CA PHE A 843 -3.89 -17.68 -30.27
C PHE A 843 -5.25 -17.02 -30.52
N ARG A 844 -5.63 -16.86 -31.81
CA ARG A 844 -6.88 -16.21 -32.18
C ARG A 844 -7.70 -17.06 -33.14
N PHE A 845 -9.01 -17.25 -32.86
CA PHE A 845 -9.99 -17.56 -33.87
C PHE A 845 -10.45 -16.25 -34.51
N GLY A 846 -10.31 -16.14 -35.84
CA GLY A 846 -10.64 -14.92 -36.56
C GLY A 846 -12.14 -14.72 -36.78
N GLY A 847 -12.49 -13.88 -37.72
CA GLY A 847 -13.85 -13.62 -38.15
C GLY A 847 -14.00 -12.27 -38.84
N SER A 848 -14.75 -12.22 -39.94
CA SER A 848 -15.04 -10.99 -40.68
C SER A 848 -16.35 -10.32 -40.19
N ALA A 849 -17.29 -11.10 -39.64
CA ALA A 849 -18.51 -10.64 -39.01
C ALA A 849 -18.98 -11.68 -37.99
N CYS A 850 -19.16 -11.28 -36.75
CA CYS A 850 -19.54 -12.21 -35.67
C CYS A 850 -21.05 -12.45 -35.66
N SER A 851 -21.42 -13.70 -35.76
CA SER A 851 -22.80 -14.16 -35.77
C SER A 851 -23.00 -15.43 -34.94
N ALA A 852 -24.05 -15.52 -34.18
CA ALA A 852 -24.48 -16.73 -33.48
C ALA A 852 -25.31 -17.67 -34.36
N GLY A 853 -25.49 -17.33 -35.64
CA GLY A 853 -26.26 -18.18 -36.58
C GLY A 853 -25.54 -19.49 -36.86
N ILE A 854 -26.31 -20.60 -36.87
CA ILE A 854 -25.84 -21.93 -37.22
C ILE A 854 -25.29 -21.91 -38.64
N GLY A 855 -24.10 -22.52 -38.87
CA GLY A 855 -23.44 -22.59 -40.18
C GLY A 855 -22.89 -21.26 -40.70
N SER A 856 -22.64 -20.29 -39.81
CA SER A 856 -22.06 -18.99 -40.16
C SER A 856 -20.72 -19.15 -40.85
N THR A 857 -20.57 -18.57 -42.04
CA THR A 857 -19.33 -18.62 -42.83
C THR A 857 -18.36 -17.45 -42.53
N THR A 858 -18.76 -16.53 -41.67
CA THR A 858 -18.03 -15.30 -41.35
C THR A 858 -17.26 -15.36 -40.04
N VAL A 859 -17.39 -16.43 -39.26
CA VAL A 859 -16.73 -16.66 -37.95
C VAL A 859 -15.47 -17.50 -38.10
N GLY A 860 -14.56 -17.47 -37.11
CA GLY A 860 -13.33 -18.24 -37.13
C GLY A 860 -13.51 -19.73 -36.92
N LEU A 861 -14.41 -20.09 -36.03
CA LEU A 861 -14.90 -21.46 -35.83
C LEU A 861 -16.42 -21.40 -35.67
N ASP A 862 -17.15 -22.11 -36.56
CA ASP A 862 -18.58 -22.33 -36.39
C ASP A 862 -18.82 -23.71 -35.80
N HIS A 863 -19.74 -23.79 -34.83
CA HIS A 863 -20.20 -25.02 -34.23
C HIS A 863 -21.57 -24.79 -33.63
N THR A 864 -22.45 -25.78 -33.78
CA THR A 864 -23.85 -25.67 -33.35
C THR A 864 -24.01 -25.74 -31.82
N PHE A 865 -23.01 -26.26 -31.10
CA PHE A 865 -22.97 -26.34 -29.65
C PHE A 865 -21.48 -26.26 -29.17
N VAL A 866 -20.98 -25.07 -28.93
CA VAL A 866 -19.55 -24.87 -28.59
C VAL A 866 -19.15 -25.62 -27.29
N GLY A 867 -20.12 -25.88 -26.42
CA GLY A 867 -19.94 -26.65 -25.19
C GLY A 867 -19.48 -28.10 -25.38
N ASP A 868 -19.50 -28.64 -26.60
CA ASP A 868 -19.00 -29.99 -26.91
C ASP A 868 -17.51 -29.99 -27.32
N LEU A 869 -16.93 -28.82 -27.58
CA LEU A 869 -15.59 -28.73 -28.10
C LEU A 869 -14.50 -28.81 -27.00
N VAL A 870 -13.46 -29.58 -27.30
CA VAL A 870 -12.18 -29.58 -26.62
C VAL A 870 -11.10 -29.13 -27.61
N ILE A 871 -10.41 -28.04 -27.33
CA ILE A 871 -9.45 -27.43 -28.26
C ILE A 871 -8.07 -27.36 -27.62
N SER A 872 -7.06 -27.83 -28.33
CA SER A 872 -5.66 -27.74 -27.88
C SER A 872 -4.73 -27.32 -29.02
N LEU A 873 -3.61 -26.69 -28.64
CA LEU A 873 -2.53 -26.24 -29.52
C LEU A 873 -1.27 -27.00 -29.19
N ARG A 874 -0.57 -27.53 -30.19
CA ARG A 874 0.71 -28.21 -30.05
C ARG A 874 1.80 -27.50 -30.81
N SER A 875 2.93 -27.25 -30.13
CA SER A 875 4.12 -26.65 -30.75
C SER A 875 4.92 -27.66 -31.58
N PRO A 876 5.85 -27.20 -32.46
CA PRO A 876 6.78 -28.05 -33.19
C PRO A 876 7.65 -28.93 -32.30
N SER A 877 7.98 -28.48 -31.09
CA SER A 877 8.76 -29.25 -30.08
C SER A 877 7.91 -30.31 -29.35
N GLY A 878 6.58 -30.32 -29.57
CA GLY A 878 5.68 -31.31 -29.01
C GLY A 878 4.93 -30.92 -27.75
N THR A 879 5.17 -29.71 -27.19
CA THR A 879 4.40 -29.19 -26.07
C THR A 879 2.93 -28.98 -26.46
N VAL A 880 1.98 -29.39 -25.61
CA VAL A 880 0.54 -29.27 -25.85
C VAL A 880 -0.08 -28.41 -24.74
N VAL A 881 -0.86 -27.42 -25.14
CA VAL A 881 -1.65 -26.57 -24.25
C VAL A 881 -3.12 -26.68 -24.63
N GLN A 882 -3.98 -26.88 -23.61
CA GLN A 882 -5.43 -26.89 -23.79
C GLN A 882 -5.94 -25.45 -23.75
N LEU A 883 -6.53 -25.00 -24.86
CA LEU A 883 -7.09 -23.66 -24.99
C LEU A 883 -8.52 -23.58 -24.47
N PHE A 884 -9.30 -24.63 -24.67
CA PHE A 884 -10.73 -24.64 -24.45
C PHE A 884 -11.19 -26.05 -24.05
N ASN A 885 -12.07 -26.16 -23.07
CA ASN A 885 -12.58 -27.45 -22.61
C ASN A 885 -14.04 -27.37 -22.22
N ARG A 886 -14.90 -27.61 -23.18
CA ARG A 886 -16.37 -27.76 -23.01
C ARG A 886 -17.00 -26.56 -22.28
N ARG A 887 -16.75 -25.35 -22.76
CA ARG A 887 -17.30 -24.10 -22.20
C ARG A 887 -18.38 -23.50 -23.10
N GLY A 888 -19.15 -22.55 -22.54
CA GLY A 888 -20.18 -21.84 -23.31
C GLY A 888 -21.48 -22.58 -23.52
N ALA A 889 -21.62 -23.83 -23.04
CA ALA A 889 -22.85 -24.64 -23.14
C ALA A 889 -23.45 -24.60 -24.56
N GLY A 890 -24.75 -24.42 -24.71
CA GLY A 890 -25.49 -24.36 -25.99
C GLY A 890 -25.26 -23.08 -26.82
N GLY A 891 -24.24 -22.28 -26.52
CA GLY A 891 -23.86 -21.14 -27.36
C GLY A 891 -23.14 -21.55 -28.63
N ASN A 892 -23.27 -20.75 -29.71
CA ASN A 892 -22.70 -21.04 -31.02
C ASN A 892 -21.55 -20.10 -31.36
N ASN A 893 -20.52 -20.62 -32.03
CA ASN A 893 -19.50 -19.94 -32.78
C ASN A 893 -18.45 -19.15 -31.93
N LEU A 894 -17.18 -19.35 -32.30
CA LEU A 894 -16.05 -18.53 -31.84
C LEU A 894 -15.65 -17.54 -32.94
N CYS A 895 -15.71 -16.25 -32.64
CA CYS A 895 -15.45 -15.17 -33.60
C CYS A 895 -14.59 -14.05 -32.97
N ASN A 896 -13.44 -13.82 -33.50
CA ASN A 896 -12.49 -12.87 -32.93
C ASN A 896 -12.17 -13.13 -31.42
N VAL A 897 -12.14 -14.44 -31.07
CA VAL A 897 -11.72 -14.88 -29.74
C VAL A 897 -10.20 -14.95 -29.69
N ILE A 898 -9.58 -14.26 -28.77
CA ILE A 898 -8.14 -14.29 -28.51
C ILE A 898 -7.90 -15.03 -27.19
N PHE A 899 -7.04 -16.01 -27.20
CA PHE A 899 -6.50 -16.66 -26.02
C PHE A 899 -5.18 -15.99 -25.67
N ASP A 900 -5.10 -15.44 -24.47
CA ASP A 900 -3.98 -14.63 -23.95
C ASP A 900 -3.86 -14.86 -22.44
N ASP A 901 -2.70 -15.24 -21.96
CA ASP A 901 -2.46 -15.50 -20.54
C ASP A 901 -2.66 -14.24 -19.66
N ALA A 902 -2.44 -13.06 -20.23
CA ALA A 902 -2.63 -11.78 -19.55
C ALA A 902 -4.11 -11.35 -19.47
N ALA A 903 -5.04 -12.09 -20.10
CA ALA A 903 -6.45 -11.74 -20.07
C ALA A 903 -7.05 -11.86 -18.65
N ASN A 904 -7.78 -10.83 -18.24
CA ASN A 904 -8.46 -10.81 -16.94
C ASN A 904 -9.61 -11.81 -16.85
N THR A 905 -10.27 -12.13 -17.98
CA THR A 905 -11.44 -13.01 -18.04
C THR A 905 -11.00 -14.42 -18.44
N ALA A 906 -11.29 -15.41 -17.61
CA ALA A 906 -11.02 -16.82 -17.95
C ALA A 906 -12.05 -17.34 -18.96
N ILE A 907 -11.61 -18.17 -19.92
CA ILE A 907 -12.53 -18.82 -20.87
C ILE A 907 -13.56 -19.70 -20.18
N SER A 908 -13.29 -20.19 -18.99
CA SER A 908 -14.22 -20.99 -18.18
C SER A 908 -15.45 -20.19 -17.72
N SER A 909 -15.44 -18.87 -17.79
CA SER A 909 -16.54 -18.00 -17.35
C SER A 909 -17.60 -17.73 -18.40
N ILE A 910 -17.41 -18.14 -19.68
CA ILE A 910 -18.39 -17.89 -20.73
C ILE A 910 -19.64 -18.75 -20.55
N THR A 911 -20.81 -18.19 -20.89
CA THR A 911 -22.11 -18.85 -20.87
C THR A 911 -22.77 -18.75 -22.22
N SER A 912 -23.79 -19.57 -22.49
CA SER A 912 -24.51 -19.52 -23.76
C SER A 912 -25.11 -18.17 -24.13
N ALA A 913 -25.41 -17.34 -23.13
CA ALA A 913 -25.90 -15.97 -23.34
C ALA A 913 -24.85 -15.02 -23.97
N SER A 914 -23.56 -15.40 -23.95
CA SER A 914 -22.49 -14.60 -24.53
C SER A 914 -22.19 -14.92 -25.99
N ALA A 915 -22.93 -15.86 -26.62
CA ALA A 915 -22.71 -16.19 -28.01
C ALA A 915 -23.18 -15.10 -28.98
N PRO A 916 -22.50 -14.87 -30.12
CA PRO A 916 -21.26 -15.50 -30.55
C PRO A 916 -20.12 -15.06 -29.64
N PHE A 917 -19.26 -16.00 -29.20
CA PHE A 917 -18.19 -15.71 -28.29
C PHE A 917 -17.14 -14.84 -28.98
N THR A 918 -16.85 -13.68 -28.37
CA THR A 918 -15.90 -12.67 -28.86
C THR A 918 -15.09 -12.11 -27.70
N GLY A 919 -13.89 -11.61 -27.98
CA GLY A 919 -13.03 -10.93 -26.98
C GLY A 919 -11.80 -11.71 -26.59
N THR A 920 -11.09 -11.24 -25.56
CA THR A 920 -9.83 -11.83 -25.11
C THR A 920 -10.05 -12.58 -23.79
N TYR A 921 -9.60 -13.82 -23.74
CA TYR A 921 -9.80 -14.73 -22.61
C TYR A 921 -8.52 -15.45 -22.24
N ARG A 922 -8.33 -15.66 -20.94
CA ARG A 922 -7.28 -16.55 -20.46
C ARG A 922 -7.69 -18.00 -20.74
N PRO A 923 -6.82 -18.79 -21.45
CA PRO A 923 -7.13 -20.17 -21.79
C PRO A 923 -7.20 -21.11 -20.57
N GLU A 924 -7.63 -22.35 -20.75
CA GLU A 924 -7.64 -23.38 -19.70
C GLU A 924 -6.22 -23.75 -19.25
N GLY A 925 -5.29 -23.91 -20.17
CA GLY A 925 -3.86 -24.08 -19.93
C GLY A 925 -3.09 -22.85 -20.41
N LEU A 926 -2.04 -22.46 -19.68
CA LEU A 926 -1.29 -21.25 -19.98
C LEU A 926 -0.43 -21.40 -21.25
N LEU A 927 -0.54 -20.43 -22.17
CA LEU A 927 0.25 -20.35 -23.41
C LEU A 927 1.74 -20.08 -23.13
N SER A 928 2.07 -19.51 -21.96
CA SER A 928 3.45 -19.35 -21.50
C SER A 928 4.23 -20.64 -21.36
N ALA A 929 3.58 -21.80 -21.41
CA ALA A 929 4.23 -23.11 -21.57
C ALA A 929 5.05 -23.23 -22.87
N PHE A 930 4.79 -22.39 -23.87
CA PHE A 930 5.55 -22.31 -25.11
C PHE A 930 6.74 -21.34 -25.04
N ASN A 931 6.82 -20.49 -24.02
CA ASN A 931 7.89 -19.51 -23.89
C ASN A 931 9.25 -20.20 -23.81
N GLY A 932 10.25 -19.61 -24.48
CA GLY A 932 11.59 -20.17 -24.59
C GLY A 932 11.75 -21.23 -25.69
N GLN A 933 10.68 -21.67 -26.36
CA GLN A 933 10.75 -22.66 -27.46
C GLN A 933 11.02 -21.98 -28.81
N ASN A 934 11.59 -22.76 -29.78
CA ASN A 934 11.70 -22.29 -31.15
C ASN A 934 10.32 -22.27 -31.81
N PRO A 935 9.85 -21.11 -32.29
CA PRO A 935 8.52 -21.01 -32.91
C PRO A 935 8.43 -21.62 -34.33
N ASN A 936 9.56 -21.77 -35.02
CA ASN A 936 9.55 -22.24 -36.39
C ASN A 936 9.29 -23.75 -36.48
N GLY A 937 8.45 -24.12 -37.41
CA GLY A 937 8.06 -25.50 -37.68
C GLY A 937 6.54 -25.64 -37.77
N THR A 938 6.11 -26.90 -37.80
CA THR A 938 4.68 -27.23 -37.92
C THR A 938 4.01 -27.21 -36.55
N TRP A 939 3.06 -26.29 -36.40
CA TRP A 939 2.12 -26.24 -35.29
C TRP A 939 0.88 -27.04 -35.61
N ARG A 940 0.20 -27.58 -34.59
CA ARG A 940 -1.05 -28.33 -34.75
C ARG A 940 -2.12 -27.77 -33.83
N LEU A 941 -3.24 -27.37 -34.45
CA LEU A 941 -4.52 -27.12 -33.76
C LEU A 941 -5.31 -28.42 -33.77
N THR A 942 -5.68 -28.92 -32.61
CA THR A 942 -6.54 -30.05 -32.43
C THR A 942 -7.90 -29.59 -31.91
N VAL A 943 -8.98 -29.95 -32.61
CA VAL A 943 -10.36 -29.67 -32.18
C VAL A 943 -11.09 -31.01 -32.12
N GLN A 944 -11.60 -31.34 -30.94
CA GLN A 944 -12.41 -32.51 -30.69
C GLN A 944 -13.84 -32.10 -30.39
N ASP A 945 -14.78 -32.69 -31.09
CA ASP A 945 -16.17 -32.74 -30.69
C ASP A 945 -16.37 -33.93 -29.74
N ALA A 946 -16.71 -33.65 -28.48
CA ALA A 946 -16.74 -34.62 -27.38
C ALA A 946 -18.17 -35.03 -26.97
N ALA A 947 -19.20 -34.56 -27.66
CA ALA A 947 -20.59 -34.98 -27.44
C ALA A 947 -21.40 -35.01 -28.78
N GLY A 948 -22.42 -35.81 -28.86
CA GLY A 948 -23.11 -36.12 -30.12
C GLY A 948 -24.16 -35.09 -30.50
N VAL A 949 -24.53 -35.11 -31.83
CA VAL A 949 -25.62 -34.39 -32.52
C VAL A 949 -25.17 -33.08 -33.20
N ASP A 950 -24.02 -32.52 -32.84
CA ASP A 950 -23.60 -31.21 -33.30
C ASP A 950 -22.41 -31.29 -34.26
N ILE A 951 -22.28 -30.32 -35.18
CA ILE A 951 -21.22 -30.27 -36.17
C ILE A 951 -20.74 -28.83 -36.38
N GLY A 952 -19.52 -28.67 -36.90
CA GLY A 952 -18.97 -27.35 -37.16
C GLY A 952 -17.85 -27.31 -38.19
N ASN A 953 -17.18 -26.19 -38.32
CA ASN A 953 -16.03 -25.99 -39.19
C ASN A 953 -15.02 -25.04 -38.60
N ILE A 954 -13.73 -25.30 -38.78
CA ILE A 954 -12.61 -24.39 -38.55
C ILE A 954 -12.38 -23.63 -39.86
N ARG A 955 -12.47 -22.28 -39.79
CA ARG A 955 -12.42 -21.42 -40.99
C ARG A 955 -11.23 -20.49 -40.97
N ALA A 956 -10.95 -19.81 -39.83
CA ALA A 956 -9.88 -18.84 -39.73
C ALA A 956 -9.33 -18.79 -38.32
N PHE A 957 -8.04 -18.95 -38.20
CA PHE A 957 -7.31 -18.75 -36.94
C PHE A 957 -5.91 -18.21 -37.20
N SER A 958 -5.27 -17.69 -36.17
CA SER A 958 -3.93 -17.12 -36.21
C SER A 958 -3.16 -17.48 -34.96
N LEU A 959 -1.87 -17.77 -35.12
CA LEU A 959 -0.90 -17.75 -34.04
C LEU A 959 -0.25 -16.36 -34.02
N ILE A 960 -0.23 -15.72 -32.86
CA ILE A 960 0.37 -14.40 -32.64
C ILE A 960 1.58 -14.61 -31.74
N VAL A 961 2.78 -14.47 -32.33
CA VAL A 961 4.06 -14.67 -31.63
C VAL A 961 4.68 -13.32 -31.33
N VAL A 962 4.94 -13.02 -30.07
CA VAL A 962 5.64 -11.82 -29.61
C VAL A 962 7.08 -12.19 -29.31
N GLY A 963 8.04 -11.48 -29.96
CA GLY A 963 9.46 -11.79 -29.92
C GLY A 963 9.76 -13.18 -30.50
N PRO A 964 10.69 -13.38 -31.32
CA PRO A 964 12.11 -13.30 -31.13
C PRO A 964 12.70 -12.16 -31.93
N ASN A 965 13.89 -11.73 -31.54
CA ASN A 965 14.63 -10.71 -32.28
C ASN A 965 14.66 -11.01 -33.77
N LEU A 966 14.04 -10.14 -34.57
CA LEU A 966 14.41 -10.08 -35.98
C LEU A 966 15.92 -9.82 -36.08
N PRO A 967 16.62 -10.41 -37.06
CA PRO A 967 18.02 -10.06 -37.25
C PRO A 967 18.13 -8.55 -37.40
N PRO A 968 19.15 -7.94 -36.82
CA PRO A 968 19.39 -6.50 -37.01
C PRO A 968 19.48 -6.18 -38.51
N THR A 969 18.87 -5.07 -38.89
CA THR A 969 18.90 -4.61 -40.29
C THR A 969 19.87 -3.44 -40.41
N CYS A 970 20.75 -3.49 -41.40
CA CYS A 970 21.63 -2.42 -41.80
C CYS A 970 21.32 -2.00 -43.25
N GLU A 971 21.47 -0.72 -43.52
CA GLU A 971 21.33 -0.19 -44.86
C GLU A 971 22.71 -0.07 -45.55
N ALA A 972 22.75 -0.26 -46.84
CA ALA A 972 24.00 -0.08 -47.57
C ALA A 972 24.34 1.41 -47.65
N PRO A 973 25.62 1.79 -47.45
CA PRO A 973 26.04 3.15 -47.66
C PRO A 973 25.80 3.62 -49.09
N ILE A 974 25.62 4.91 -49.29
CA ILE A 974 25.44 5.48 -50.62
C ILE A 974 26.74 5.25 -51.42
N VAL A 975 26.63 4.50 -52.50
CA VAL A 975 27.73 4.38 -53.45
C VAL A 975 27.75 5.67 -54.26
N VAL A 976 28.61 6.60 -53.89
CA VAL A 976 28.95 7.73 -54.78
C VAL A 976 29.78 7.17 -55.91
N ALA A 977 29.15 6.79 -57.02
CA ALA A 977 29.86 6.48 -58.23
C ALA A 977 30.56 7.77 -58.70
N SER A 978 31.88 7.86 -58.55
CA SER A 978 32.64 8.89 -59.18
C SER A 978 32.66 8.59 -60.68
N CYS A 979 31.65 9.07 -61.40
CA CYS A 979 31.76 9.22 -62.85
C CYS A 979 32.77 10.36 -63.09
N ALA A 980 34.01 10.05 -63.06
CA ALA A 980 35.05 10.99 -63.51
C ALA A 980 35.01 11.06 -65.06
N VAL A 981 34.42 12.13 -65.58
CA VAL A 981 34.38 12.42 -66.98
C VAL A 981 35.39 13.51 -67.23
N ASP A 982 36.45 13.15 -68.00
CA ASP A 982 37.41 14.08 -68.57
C ASP A 982 36.69 14.79 -69.71
N PHE A 983 36.18 16.02 -69.49
CA PHE A 983 35.34 16.77 -70.41
C PHE A 983 36.10 17.47 -71.50
N ASN A 984 37.43 17.72 -71.33
CA ASN A 984 38.27 18.38 -72.29
C ASN A 984 39.21 17.37 -72.99
N ALA A 985 39.16 16.10 -72.61
CA ALA A 985 39.96 15.00 -73.15
C ALA A 985 41.50 15.22 -73.07
N ASP A 986 42.03 15.95 -72.12
CA ASP A 986 43.41 16.20 -71.86
C ASP A 986 44.18 15.14 -71.07
N GLY A 987 43.43 14.11 -70.57
CA GLY A 987 43.95 12.99 -69.79
C GLY A 987 44.12 13.26 -68.31
N PHE A 988 43.63 14.39 -67.77
CA PHE A 988 43.69 14.78 -66.37
C PHE A 988 42.32 15.20 -65.88
N LEU A 989 41.88 14.71 -64.73
CA LEU A 989 40.67 15.13 -64.06
C LEU A 989 40.96 16.34 -63.13
N ASN A 990 40.48 17.51 -63.49
CA ASN A 990 40.78 18.76 -62.80
C ASN A 990 39.59 19.72 -62.74
N GLN A 991 39.79 20.96 -62.33
CA GLN A 991 38.75 21.95 -62.17
C GLN A 991 38.13 22.44 -63.53
N GLU A 992 38.81 22.23 -64.64
CA GLU A 992 38.32 22.59 -65.98
C GLU A 992 37.26 21.60 -66.46
N ASP A 993 37.41 20.28 -66.10
CA ASP A 993 36.40 19.25 -66.31
C ASP A 993 35.10 19.51 -65.55
N LEU A 994 35.20 19.97 -64.28
CA LEU A 994 34.06 20.38 -63.48
C LEU A 994 33.37 21.59 -64.15
N GLY A 995 34.09 22.54 -64.66
CA GLY A 995 33.59 23.70 -65.42
C GLY A 995 32.83 23.27 -66.70
N GLY A 996 33.39 22.31 -67.43
CA GLY A 996 32.74 21.72 -68.62
C GLY A 996 31.41 20.99 -68.23
N TYR A 997 31.41 20.23 -67.15
CA TYR A 997 30.22 19.53 -66.66
C TYR A 997 29.09 20.49 -66.25
N ILE A 998 29.43 21.55 -65.52
CA ILE A 998 28.45 22.59 -65.08
C ILE A 998 27.92 23.35 -66.30
N ALA A 999 28.78 23.69 -67.32
CA ALA A 999 28.36 24.36 -68.55
C ALA A 999 27.37 23.52 -69.36
N ALA A 1000 27.68 22.21 -69.49
CA ALA A 1000 26.79 21.26 -70.16
C ALA A 1000 25.46 21.03 -69.48
N PHE A 1001 25.43 21.06 -68.13
CA PHE A 1001 24.22 20.90 -67.37
C PHE A 1001 23.26 22.13 -67.39
N LEU A 1002 23.80 23.30 -67.65
CA LEU A 1002 23.04 24.56 -67.75
C LEU A 1002 22.57 24.88 -69.16
N ASP A 1003 22.96 24.15 -70.16
CA ASP A 1003 22.57 24.31 -71.58
C ASP A 1003 21.59 23.18 -72.00
N GLU A 1004 20.31 23.49 -72.06
CA GLU A 1004 19.26 22.54 -72.46
C GLU A 1004 19.33 22.06 -73.92
N SER A 1005 20.41 22.41 -74.70
CA SER A 1005 20.63 22.04 -76.06
C SER A 1005 21.78 21.08 -76.22
N LEU A 1006 21.73 19.90 -75.61
CA LEU A 1006 22.74 18.84 -75.87
C LEU A 1006 22.54 18.25 -77.29
N PRO A 1007 23.48 18.45 -78.24
CA PRO A 1007 23.49 17.70 -79.50
C PRO A 1007 23.87 16.24 -79.20
N SER A 1008 23.18 15.30 -79.81
CA SER A 1008 23.56 13.89 -79.81
C SER A 1008 25.07 13.72 -80.04
N GLY A 1009 25.72 13.14 -78.97
CA GLY A 1009 27.23 12.98 -78.98
C GLY A 1009 27.78 12.24 -80.18
N PRO A 1010 29.06 12.45 -80.51
CA PRO A 1010 29.70 11.71 -81.57
C PRO A 1010 29.72 10.20 -81.28
N SER A 1011 29.22 9.43 -82.22
CA SER A 1011 29.27 7.99 -82.21
C SER A 1011 30.68 7.44 -82.05
N GLY A 1012 30.96 6.70 -81.00
CA GLY A 1012 32.06 5.77 -80.97
C GLY A 1012 33.06 6.01 -79.82
N THR A 1013 32.77 5.47 -78.72
CA THR A 1013 33.56 4.59 -77.84
C THR A 1013 32.76 4.14 -76.63
N ASN A 1014 32.80 2.85 -76.42
CA ASN A 1014 32.06 2.16 -75.32
C ASN A 1014 32.37 2.77 -73.90
N ALA A 1015 31.51 3.65 -73.38
CA ALA A 1015 31.42 3.85 -71.99
C ALA A 1015 30.33 2.86 -71.51
N ALA A 1016 30.69 1.91 -70.69
CA ALA A 1016 29.73 1.06 -70.04
C ALA A 1016 28.75 1.95 -69.16
N PRO A 1017 27.45 1.70 -69.21
CA PRO A 1017 26.51 2.46 -68.36
C PRO A 1017 26.85 2.25 -66.90
N CYS A 1018 26.74 3.31 -66.09
CA CYS A 1018 26.85 3.21 -64.64
C CYS A 1018 25.88 2.17 -64.15
N PRO A 1019 26.29 1.21 -63.30
CA PRO A 1019 25.34 0.26 -62.72
C PRO A 1019 24.39 1.00 -61.73
N GLY A 1020 23.12 1.13 -62.08
CA GLY A 1020 22.13 1.65 -61.18
C GLY A 1020 20.99 2.50 -61.74
N GLU A 1021 20.84 2.66 -63.06
CA GLU A 1021 19.57 3.20 -63.57
C GLU A 1021 18.63 2.06 -64.08
N PRO A 1022 17.25 2.17 -63.83
CA PRO A 1022 16.31 1.10 -64.15
C PRO A 1022 16.17 0.81 -65.65
#